data_9407a989a3226268a799d2297a4b79ba
#
_entry.id   9407a989a3226268a799d2297a4b79ba
#
_cell.length_a   1.000
_cell.length_b   1.000
_cell.length_c   1.000
_cell.angle_alpha   90.00
_cell.angle_beta   90.00
_cell.angle_gamma   90.00
#
_symmetry.space_group_name_H-M   'P 1'
#
loop_
_entity.id
_entity.type
_entity.pdbx_description
1 polymer ?
#
loop_
_entity_poly.entity_id
_entity_poly.type
_entity_poly.pdbx_seq_one_letter_code
_entity_poly.pdbx_strand_id
1 'polypeptide(L)'
;ERARHIEVQVFGDGAGGALALGERDCSAQRRHQKVLEETPAPNLPDEVRATLHDTARRLVAAVDYRNAGTVEFILDQDSNRFYFLEVNTRLQVEHGVTEQVFGIDLVRWMVQLAAGELPPLAGLGEGLTPRGHALQARLYAEDPNKDFQPSAGLLTTAEFPEADGEKLRIDHWIEPGLTVSPLYDPMLAKLIVFEDDRDAALAALQRTLEHTCVEGIETNRDYVLAILADRAFQNGEMTTRYLNDFDYHPTTLDVLAGGTLTTVQDYPGRRGYWPIGVPPSGPFDALSFRLGNRLLGNDEDAAGLEFTLNGPTLRFNHGTRIALTGADMGATLDGEPVPNYQAVSVAAGQTLKLGKVRGDGARAYLTLAGGLQCQPYLGSRSTFTLGQFGGHGGRAIRTGDVLHFAPPAADTAPVAVPDSLKPALGDTWELRVIYGPHGAPDFFTDDDMATFFSADWQVHYNSSRTGIRLVGPKPEWARSDGGEAGMHPSNIHDNAYAVGTVDFTGDMPVILGPDGPSLGGFVCPATVISADRWKLGQLKAGDRLRFVPLSLEDADRLAAEQDACLAGLSAPTLSPAAAPVTTPILDRLEEKEDGPEVVYRAAGDRYLLVEYGPLELDLRLRFRAHALMLWLEEEKPDGILELTPGIRSLQVHFEPSVLPRRDLLEMLKRAELTLDKQDDLEVPSRIVHLPLSWDDEACRLAIEKYTQSVRKDAPWCPSNIEFIRRINGLDSIDEVKKILFEASYVVMGLGDVYLGAPVATPYDPRHRLVTTKYNPARTWTAENSVGIGGSYLCVYGMEGPGGYQFVGRTMQMWNRFHRTEAFT
;
A
#
# COMPACT_ATOMS: atom_id res chain seq x y z
N GLU A 1 46.10 5.03 -21.93
CA GLU A 1 45.02 5.91 -21.39
C GLU A 1 43.63 5.34 -21.61
N ARG A 2 43.42 4.55 -22.72
CA ARG A 2 42.17 3.84 -23.01
C ARG A 2 42.26 2.37 -22.65
N ALA A 3 42.26 2.06 -21.36
CA ALA A 3 42.44 0.74 -20.83
C ALA A 3 41.11 -0.01 -20.68
N ARG A 4 41.07 -1.28 -21.11
CA ARG A 4 39.95 -2.21 -20.84
C ARG A 4 40.40 -3.28 -19.87
N HIS A 5 39.48 -3.73 -19.03
CA HIS A 5 39.66 -4.84 -18.12
C HIS A 5 39.13 -6.12 -18.77
N ILE A 6 40.02 -6.94 -19.28
CA ILE A 6 39.69 -8.22 -19.91
C ILE A 6 40.19 -9.34 -19.01
N GLU A 7 39.38 -10.32 -18.78
CA GLU A 7 39.71 -11.47 -17.94
C GLU A 7 39.39 -12.80 -18.61
N VAL A 8 40.20 -13.82 -18.38
CA VAL A 8 40.02 -15.15 -18.96
C VAL A 8 39.66 -16.15 -17.87
N GLN A 9 38.49 -16.80 -18.01
CA GLN A 9 38.09 -17.90 -17.16
C GLN A 9 38.95 -19.11 -17.42
N VAL A 10 39.54 -19.66 -16.37
CA VAL A 10 40.38 -20.86 -16.46
C VAL A 10 39.87 -21.96 -15.53
N PHE A 11 40.19 -23.22 -15.91
CA PHE A 11 39.94 -24.37 -15.05
C PHE A 11 41.11 -25.34 -15.15
N GLY A 12 41.70 -25.72 -14.00
CA GLY A 12 42.86 -26.57 -13.92
C GLY A 12 42.59 -27.88 -13.15
N ASP A 13 43.28 -28.98 -13.50
CA ASP A 13 43.13 -30.26 -12.85
C ASP A 13 44.14 -30.52 -11.71
N GLY A 14 45.11 -29.62 -11.55
CA GLY A 14 46.19 -29.79 -10.54
C GLY A 14 47.30 -30.71 -10.97
N ALA A 15 47.39 -31.07 -12.26
CA ALA A 15 48.36 -31.97 -12.83
C ALA A 15 48.93 -31.47 -14.17
N GLY A 16 48.88 -30.15 -14.37
CA GLY A 16 49.35 -29.50 -15.62
C GLY A 16 48.29 -29.39 -16.71
N GLY A 17 47.14 -30.04 -16.57
CA GLY A 17 45.98 -29.83 -17.47
C GLY A 17 45.24 -28.53 -17.15
N ALA A 18 44.98 -27.75 -18.21
CA ALA A 18 44.28 -26.47 -18.08
C ALA A 18 43.42 -26.13 -19.30
N LEU A 19 42.22 -25.60 -19.03
CA LEU A 19 41.31 -25.04 -20.03
C LEU A 19 41.22 -23.51 -19.87
N ALA A 20 41.10 -22.80 -20.98
CA ALA A 20 40.67 -21.43 -21.05
C ALA A 20 39.23 -21.41 -21.61
N LEU A 21 38.29 -20.87 -20.85
CA LEU A 21 36.83 -20.90 -21.10
C LEU A 21 36.34 -19.51 -21.50
N GLY A 22 37.00 -18.92 -22.49
CA GLY A 22 36.63 -17.60 -22.99
C GLY A 22 37.07 -16.43 -22.10
N GLU A 23 36.94 -15.25 -22.64
CA GLU A 23 37.21 -14.00 -21.95
C GLU A 23 35.95 -13.24 -21.67
N ARG A 24 36.00 -12.38 -20.63
CA ARG A 24 34.97 -11.42 -20.25
C ARG A 24 35.52 -10.00 -20.33
N ASP A 25 34.67 -9.06 -20.72
CA ASP A 25 34.91 -7.63 -20.53
C ASP A 25 34.26 -7.16 -19.25
N CYS A 26 35.02 -6.63 -18.34
CA CYS A 26 34.61 -6.07 -17.07
C CYS A 26 34.99 -4.59 -16.94
N SER A 27 35.09 -3.87 -18.06
CA SER A 27 35.52 -2.46 -18.09
C SER A 27 34.46 -1.51 -17.53
N ALA A 28 33.18 -1.90 -17.58
CA ALA A 28 32.10 -1.11 -16.96
C ALA A 28 32.13 -1.24 -15.42
N GLN A 29 33.05 -0.51 -14.80
CA GLN A 29 33.34 -0.57 -13.37
C GLN A 29 33.40 0.83 -12.74
N ARG A 30 33.02 0.90 -11.49
CA ARG A 30 33.08 2.11 -10.65
C ARG A 30 33.98 1.86 -9.45
N ARG A 31 35.01 2.70 -9.28
CA ARG A 31 35.99 2.54 -8.16
C ARG A 31 36.51 1.10 -8.03
N HIS A 32 36.83 0.48 -9.16
CA HIS A 32 37.25 -0.93 -9.27
C HIS A 32 36.15 -1.97 -8.91
N GLN A 33 34.93 -1.58 -8.73
CA GLN A 33 33.78 -2.47 -8.55
C GLN A 33 33.08 -2.65 -9.90
N LYS A 34 33.02 -3.88 -10.38
CA LYS A 34 32.31 -4.24 -11.62
C LYS A 34 30.81 -4.01 -11.48
N VAL A 35 30.19 -3.46 -12.52
CA VAL A 35 28.74 -3.15 -12.56
C VAL A 35 28.05 -3.97 -13.65
N LEU A 36 28.68 -4.05 -14.80
CA LEU A 36 28.26 -4.83 -15.97
C LEU A 36 29.43 -5.67 -16.47
N GLU A 37 29.14 -6.91 -16.81
CA GLU A 37 30.10 -7.84 -17.42
C GLU A 37 29.49 -8.50 -18.64
N GLU A 38 30.32 -8.74 -19.67
CA GLU A 38 29.85 -9.39 -20.89
C GLU A 38 30.90 -10.38 -21.47
N THR A 39 30.39 -11.39 -22.17
CA THR A 39 31.21 -12.36 -22.92
C THR A 39 30.48 -12.78 -24.20
N PRO A 40 31.21 -12.89 -25.34
CA PRO A 40 32.61 -12.52 -25.55
C PRO A 40 32.87 -11.00 -25.45
N ALA A 41 34.08 -10.59 -25.15
CA ALA A 41 34.44 -9.17 -25.11
C ALA A 41 34.22 -8.51 -26.49
N PRO A 42 33.43 -7.41 -26.56
CA PRO A 42 33.15 -6.74 -27.83
C PRO A 42 34.43 -6.11 -28.43
N ASN A 43 34.45 -5.99 -29.74
CA ASN A 43 35.50 -5.32 -30.49
C ASN A 43 36.94 -5.83 -30.18
N LEU A 44 37.10 -7.09 -29.72
CA LEU A 44 38.40 -7.70 -29.46
C LEU A 44 38.85 -8.47 -30.70
N PRO A 45 40.02 -8.12 -31.31
CA PRO A 45 40.55 -8.85 -32.47
C PRO A 45 40.80 -10.33 -32.14
N ASP A 46 40.48 -11.23 -33.08
CA ASP A 46 40.58 -12.69 -32.87
C ASP A 46 42.00 -13.15 -32.51
N GLU A 47 43.05 -12.51 -33.09
CA GLU A 47 44.45 -12.81 -32.78
C GLU A 47 44.79 -12.44 -31.32
N VAL A 48 44.27 -11.31 -30.84
CA VAL A 48 44.45 -10.87 -29.46
C VAL A 48 43.74 -11.83 -28.51
N ARG A 49 42.47 -12.18 -28.84
CA ARG A 49 41.67 -13.15 -28.10
C ARG A 49 42.37 -14.50 -27.95
N ALA A 50 42.85 -15.06 -29.06
CA ALA A 50 43.57 -16.33 -29.05
C ALA A 50 44.86 -16.26 -28.21
N THR A 51 45.60 -15.14 -28.28
CA THR A 51 46.81 -14.94 -27.49
C THR A 51 46.52 -14.80 -26.00
N LEU A 52 45.45 -14.11 -25.63
CA LEU A 52 44.99 -13.99 -24.23
C LEU A 52 44.65 -15.35 -23.64
N HIS A 53 43.84 -16.15 -24.37
CA HIS A 53 43.44 -17.50 -23.94
C HIS A 53 44.67 -18.43 -23.81
N ASP A 54 45.59 -18.45 -24.77
CA ASP A 54 46.79 -19.27 -24.68
C ASP A 54 47.67 -18.82 -23.51
N THR A 55 47.83 -17.51 -23.32
CA THR A 55 48.65 -16.96 -22.22
C THR A 55 48.06 -17.37 -20.86
N ALA A 56 46.73 -17.22 -20.66
CA ALA A 56 46.06 -17.64 -19.44
C ALA A 56 46.17 -19.15 -19.18
N ARG A 57 45.93 -19.97 -20.21
CA ARG A 57 46.08 -21.44 -20.16
C ARG A 57 47.48 -21.85 -19.77
N ARG A 58 48.50 -21.28 -20.42
CA ARG A 58 49.92 -21.60 -20.13
C ARG A 58 50.34 -21.17 -18.73
N LEU A 59 49.85 -20.03 -18.26
CA LEU A 59 50.14 -19.52 -16.92
C LEU A 59 49.67 -20.50 -15.83
N VAL A 60 48.39 -20.94 -15.92
CA VAL A 60 47.83 -21.84 -14.93
C VAL A 60 48.35 -23.28 -15.04
N ALA A 61 48.67 -23.73 -16.24
CA ALA A 61 49.33 -25.04 -16.46
C ALA A 61 50.73 -25.08 -15.83
N ALA A 62 51.52 -23.97 -15.93
CA ALA A 62 52.88 -23.89 -15.40
C ALA A 62 52.99 -23.98 -13.87
N VAL A 63 51.88 -23.75 -13.14
CA VAL A 63 51.83 -23.82 -11.67
C VAL A 63 50.98 -24.97 -11.17
N ASP A 64 50.63 -25.94 -12.03
CA ASP A 64 49.72 -27.04 -11.71
C ASP A 64 48.44 -26.58 -11.01
N TYR A 65 47.85 -25.50 -11.53
CA TYR A 65 46.65 -24.88 -10.92
C TYR A 65 45.52 -25.89 -10.87
N ARG A 66 44.84 -25.90 -9.75
CA ARG A 66 43.67 -26.76 -9.52
C ARG A 66 42.42 -25.97 -9.23
N ASN A 67 41.33 -26.26 -9.93
CA ASN A 67 40.01 -25.67 -9.74
C ASN A 67 39.72 -24.51 -10.72
N ALA A 68 38.54 -23.82 -10.53
CA ALA A 68 38.20 -22.62 -11.27
C ALA A 68 39.06 -21.42 -10.81
N GLY A 69 39.49 -20.62 -11.77
CA GLY A 69 40.20 -19.37 -11.53
C GLY A 69 40.01 -18.40 -12.67
N THR A 70 40.52 -17.20 -12.51
CA THR A 70 40.41 -16.15 -13.52
C THR A 70 41.76 -15.44 -13.64
N VAL A 71 42.22 -15.27 -14.86
CA VAL A 71 43.43 -14.50 -15.18
C VAL A 71 43.02 -13.14 -15.72
N GLU A 72 43.37 -12.09 -15.02
CA GLU A 72 43.01 -10.71 -15.37
C GLU A 72 44.10 -9.98 -16.12
N PHE A 73 43.69 -9.20 -17.14
CA PHE A 73 44.56 -8.43 -18.00
C PHE A 73 44.06 -7.01 -18.18
N ILE A 74 44.97 -6.06 -18.36
CA ILE A 74 44.67 -4.73 -18.86
C ILE A 74 45.01 -4.70 -20.34
N LEU A 75 44.02 -4.41 -21.17
CA LEU A 75 44.17 -4.25 -22.62
C LEU A 75 44.23 -2.75 -22.95
N ASP A 76 45.29 -2.33 -23.60
CA ASP A 76 45.38 -1.01 -24.22
C ASP A 76 44.60 -1.04 -25.54
N GLN A 77 43.49 -0.34 -25.61
CA GLN A 77 42.55 -0.32 -26.73
C GLN A 77 43.16 0.29 -28.01
N ASP A 78 44.13 1.20 -27.87
CA ASP A 78 44.74 1.89 -29.02
C ASP A 78 45.80 1.05 -29.70
N SER A 79 46.55 0.24 -28.94
CA SER A 79 47.62 -0.59 -29.45
C SER A 79 47.28 -2.08 -29.51
N ASN A 80 46.13 -2.50 -28.98
CA ASN A 80 45.73 -3.90 -28.79
C ASN A 80 46.76 -4.73 -28.00
N ARG A 81 47.63 -4.10 -27.22
CA ARG A 81 48.58 -4.76 -26.33
C ARG A 81 47.91 -5.02 -24.99
N PHE A 82 48.10 -6.22 -24.47
CA PHE A 82 47.59 -6.54 -23.12
C PHE A 82 48.74 -6.77 -22.15
N TYR A 83 48.45 -6.54 -20.88
CA TYR A 83 49.39 -6.69 -19.79
C TYR A 83 48.75 -7.52 -18.71
N PHE A 84 49.49 -8.48 -18.15
CA PHE A 84 49.03 -9.29 -17.03
C PHE A 84 48.81 -8.42 -15.81
N LEU A 85 47.66 -8.60 -15.12
CA LEU A 85 47.33 -7.91 -13.89
C LEU A 85 47.48 -8.84 -12.68
N GLU A 86 46.63 -9.85 -12.60
CA GLU A 86 46.62 -10.81 -11.48
C GLU A 86 45.91 -12.13 -11.84
N VAL A 87 45.99 -13.11 -10.93
CA VAL A 87 45.17 -14.33 -10.98
C VAL A 87 44.28 -14.38 -9.75
N ASN A 88 43.01 -14.46 -9.98
CA ASN A 88 42.02 -14.74 -8.92
C ASN A 88 41.85 -16.26 -8.77
N THR A 89 42.43 -16.80 -7.70
CA THR A 89 42.42 -18.25 -7.42
C THR A 89 41.14 -18.75 -6.77
N ARG A 90 40.03 -18.29 -7.29
CA ARG A 90 38.65 -18.59 -6.82
C ARG A 90 37.67 -18.42 -7.95
N LEU A 91 36.47 -18.99 -7.76
CA LEU A 91 35.32 -18.62 -8.61
C LEU A 91 34.94 -17.15 -8.39
N GLN A 92 34.71 -16.43 -9.46
CA GLN A 92 34.29 -15.02 -9.41
C GLN A 92 32.80 -14.87 -9.57
N VAL A 93 32.27 -13.70 -9.20
CA VAL A 93 30.84 -13.37 -9.25
C VAL A 93 30.28 -13.45 -10.66
N GLU A 94 31.09 -13.04 -11.64
CA GLU A 94 30.75 -12.93 -13.06
C GLU A 94 30.93 -14.25 -13.87
N HIS A 95 31.18 -15.37 -13.21
CA HIS A 95 31.32 -16.68 -13.88
C HIS A 95 30.06 -17.08 -14.68
N GLY A 96 28.88 -16.58 -14.26
CA GLY A 96 27.61 -16.93 -14.86
C GLY A 96 27.50 -16.63 -16.35
N VAL A 97 28.11 -15.52 -16.84
CA VAL A 97 28.10 -15.23 -18.30
C VAL A 97 28.91 -16.25 -19.07
N THR A 98 30.02 -16.74 -18.52
CA THR A 98 30.81 -17.81 -19.14
C THR A 98 30.03 -19.12 -19.18
N GLU A 99 29.36 -19.47 -18.08
CA GLU A 99 28.52 -20.68 -18.02
C GLU A 99 27.45 -20.66 -19.08
N GLN A 100 26.78 -19.53 -19.29
CA GLN A 100 25.74 -19.40 -20.31
C GLN A 100 26.28 -19.57 -21.74
N VAL A 101 27.36 -18.90 -22.07
CA VAL A 101 27.92 -18.94 -23.42
C VAL A 101 28.49 -20.32 -23.78
N PHE A 102 29.06 -21.04 -22.80
CA PHE A 102 29.62 -22.38 -23.03
C PHE A 102 28.66 -23.54 -22.73
N GLY A 103 27.54 -23.28 -22.06
CA GLY A 103 26.56 -24.31 -21.64
C GLY A 103 27.16 -25.27 -20.61
N ILE A 104 27.94 -24.75 -19.66
CA ILE A 104 28.64 -25.52 -18.60
C ILE A 104 28.20 -25.02 -17.21
N ASP A 105 28.50 -25.83 -16.19
CA ASP A 105 28.32 -25.50 -14.77
C ASP A 105 29.69 -25.66 -14.07
N LEU A 106 30.35 -24.52 -13.81
CA LEU A 106 31.68 -24.48 -13.19
C LEU A 106 31.63 -24.96 -11.74
N VAL A 107 30.57 -24.69 -11.00
CA VAL A 107 30.42 -25.15 -9.64
C VAL A 107 30.31 -26.68 -9.59
N ARG A 108 29.54 -27.26 -10.50
CA ARG A 108 29.47 -28.71 -10.67
C ARG A 108 30.81 -29.32 -10.97
N TRP A 109 31.57 -28.71 -11.88
CA TRP A 109 32.94 -29.18 -12.17
C TRP A 109 33.86 -29.09 -10.96
N MET A 110 33.78 -28.02 -10.18
CA MET A 110 34.54 -27.86 -8.94
C MET A 110 34.22 -28.98 -7.93
N VAL A 111 32.97 -29.32 -7.75
CA VAL A 111 32.51 -30.40 -6.85
C VAL A 111 32.99 -31.78 -7.38
N GLN A 112 32.82 -32.03 -8.68
CA GLN A 112 33.28 -33.27 -9.30
C GLN A 112 34.80 -33.42 -9.23
N LEU A 113 35.60 -32.34 -9.42
CA LEU A 113 37.01 -32.34 -9.24
C LEU A 113 37.43 -32.66 -7.79
N ALA A 114 36.73 -32.09 -6.83
CA ALA A 114 36.97 -32.36 -5.40
C ALA A 114 36.66 -33.82 -5.03
N ALA A 115 35.60 -34.39 -5.63
CA ALA A 115 35.20 -35.79 -5.44
C ALA A 115 36.08 -36.77 -6.21
N GLY A 116 36.94 -36.34 -7.12
CA GLY A 116 37.72 -37.17 -8.02
C GLY A 116 36.90 -37.82 -9.14
N GLU A 117 35.75 -37.24 -9.46
CA GLU A 117 34.78 -37.73 -10.46
C GLU A 117 34.77 -36.91 -11.75
N LEU A 118 35.55 -35.85 -11.81
CA LEU A 118 35.62 -35.01 -13.00
C LEU A 118 36.32 -35.79 -14.15
N PRO A 119 35.70 -35.87 -15.36
CA PRO A 119 36.39 -36.43 -16.52
C PRO A 119 37.67 -35.66 -16.85
N PRO A 120 38.61 -36.27 -17.56
CA PRO A 120 39.84 -35.59 -17.97
C PRO A 120 39.56 -34.30 -18.74
N LEU A 121 40.26 -33.20 -18.41
CA LEU A 121 40.02 -31.88 -19.00
C LEU A 121 40.15 -31.87 -20.52
N ALA A 122 41.03 -32.69 -21.07
CA ALA A 122 41.20 -32.81 -22.52
C ALA A 122 39.86 -33.22 -23.20
N GLY A 123 39.13 -34.19 -22.62
CA GLY A 123 37.85 -34.62 -23.18
C GLY A 123 36.71 -33.59 -22.93
N LEU A 124 36.77 -32.89 -21.80
CA LEU A 124 35.79 -31.80 -21.50
C LEU A 124 35.99 -30.60 -22.41
N GLY A 125 37.26 -30.32 -22.83
CA GLY A 125 37.55 -29.21 -23.71
C GLY A 125 37.24 -29.49 -25.19
N GLU A 126 37.08 -30.78 -25.58
CA GLU A 126 36.74 -31.12 -26.95
C GLU A 126 35.34 -30.66 -27.34
N GLY A 127 35.23 -29.77 -28.33
CA GLY A 127 33.96 -29.23 -28.83
C GLY A 127 33.36 -28.09 -28.01
N LEU A 128 33.98 -27.65 -26.91
CA LEU A 128 33.58 -26.46 -26.22
C LEU A 128 33.84 -25.21 -27.05
N THR A 129 32.82 -24.67 -27.64
CA THR A 129 32.89 -23.40 -28.40
C THR A 129 31.86 -22.45 -27.81
N PRO A 130 32.25 -21.17 -27.65
CA PRO A 130 31.29 -20.16 -27.19
C PRO A 130 30.18 -19.98 -28.23
N ARG A 131 28.94 -19.80 -27.73
CA ARG A 131 27.75 -19.54 -28.55
C ARG A 131 27.11 -18.28 -28.07
N GLY A 132 26.59 -17.47 -29.00
CA GLY A 132 25.83 -16.26 -28.64
C GLY A 132 26.62 -15.25 -27.84
N HIS A 133 25.90 -14.49 -27.03
CA HIS A 133 26.45 -13.42 -26.18
C HIS A 133 25.68 -13.37 -24.84
N ALA A 134 26.43 -13.24 -23.75
CA ALA A 134 25.85 -13.11 -22.43
C ALA A 134 26.26 -11.78 -21.75
N LEU A 135 25.30 -11.17 -21.05
CA LEU A 135 25.52 -9.96 -20.26
C LEU A 135 25.05 -10.22 -18.83
N GLN A 136 25.78 -9.70 -17.86
CA GLN A 136 25.41 -9.70 -16.45
C GLN A 136 25.34 -8.27 -15.92
N ALA A 137 24.29 -7.95 -15.21
CA ALA A 137 24.19 -6.76 -14.38
C ALA A 137 24.20 -7.12 -12.92
N ARG A 138 24.95 -6.36 -12.11
CA ARG A 138 24.94 -6.46 -10.65
C ARG A 138 23.98 -5.43 -10.09
N LEU A 139 22.95 -5.91 -9.39
CA LEU A 139 22.01 -5.05 -8.67
C LEU A 139 22.54 -4.83 -7.26
N TYR A 140 22.85 -3.57 -6.93
CA TYR A 140 23.39 -3.15 -5.63
C TYR A 140 22.40 -2.27 -4.86
N ALA A 141 22.35 -2.43 -3.54
CA ALA A 141 21.67 -1.54 -2.59
C ALA A 141 22.50 -0.26 -2.37
N GLU A 142 22.58 0.60 -3.38
CA GLU A 142 23.38 1.82 -3.40
C GLU A 142 22.60 2.95 -4.06
N ASP A 143 22.83 4.18 -3.63
CA ASP A 143 22.28 5.37 -4.26
C ASP A 143 23.32 6.02 -5.18
N PRO A 144 23.20 5.86 -6.52
CA PRO A 144 24.15 6.43 -7.48
C PRO A 144 24.23 7.97 -7.42
N ASN A 145 23.13 8.64 -7.04
CA ASN A 145 23.05 10.10 -6.94
C ASN A 145 23.74 10.64 -5.66
N LYS A 146 24.02 9.78 -4.68
CA LYS A 146 24.74 10.09 -3.44
C LYS A 146 26.11 9.41 -3.40
N ASP A 147 26.81 9.46 -4.52
CA ASP A 147 28.15 8.86 -4.64
C ASP A 147 28.17 7.37 -4.23
N PHE A 148 27.09 6.65 -4.59
CA PHE A 148 26.89 5.22 -4.32
C PHE A 148 26.99 4.87 -2.84
N GLN A 149 26.45 5.72 -1.97
CA GLN A 149 26.30 5.37 -0.57
C GLN A 149 25.38 4.15 -0.42
N PRO A 150 25.69 3.23 0.51
CA PRO A 150 24.82 2.10 0.79
C PRO A 150 23.41 2.54 1.17
N SER A 151 22.41 1.94 0.57
CA SER A 151 20.99 2.14 0.89
C SER A 151 20.47 0.93 1.65
N ALA A 152 20.29 1.10 2.96
CA ALA A 152 19.82 0.06 3.86
C ALA A 152 18.38 0.28 4.27
N GLY A 153 17.63 -0.80 4.47
CA GLY A 153 16.23 -0.69 4.91
C GLY A 153 15.42 -1.94 4.68
N LEU A 154 14.14 -1.84 5.01
CA LEU A 154 13.15 -2.89 4.79
C LEU A 154 12.74 -2.92 3.32
N LEU A 155 12.86 -4.07 2.67
CA LEU A 155 12.33 -4.31 1.34
C LEU A 155 10.81 -4.48 1.42
N THR A 156 10.08 -3.62 0.74
CA THR A 156 8.62 -3.74 0.63
C THR A 156 8.22 -4.52 -0.63
N THR A 157 9.07 -4.49 -1.64
CA THR A 157 8.91 -5.22 -2.89
C THR A 157 10.26 -5.78 -3.33
N ALA A 158 10.27 -7.00 -3.86
CA ALA A 158 11.40 -7.64 -4.52
C ALA A 158 10.84 -8.58 -5.58
N GLU A 159 10.55 -8.03 -6.75
CA GLU A 159 9.94 -8.77 -7.87
C GLU A 159 10.90 -8.80 -9.05
N PHE A 160 11.04 -9.98 -9.63
CA PHE A 160 11.89 -10.24 -10.78
C PHE A 160 11.07 -10.91 -11.88
N PRO A 161 11.42 -10.73 -13.16
CA PRO A 161 10.85 -11.53 -14.24
C PRO A 161 11.06 -13.02 -14.00
N GLU A 162 10.19 -13.86 -14.54
CA GLU A 162 10.36 -15.31 -14.47
C GLU A 162 11.62 -15.75 -15.24
N ALA A 163 12.52 -16.41 -14.53
CA ALA A 163 13.77 -16.92 -15.06
C ALA A 163 13.60 -18.34 -15.60
N ASP A 164 14.05 -18.61 -16.83
CA ASP A 164 14.01 -19.94 -17.45
C ASP A 164 15.31 -20.73 -17.25
N GLY A 165 16.36 -20.09 -16.74
CA GLY A 165 17.68 -20.66 -16.53
C GLY A 165 18.51 -20.82 -17.81
N GLU A 166 17.93 -20.67 -18.99
CA GLU A 166 18.59 -20.77 -20.30
C GLU A 166 18.92 -19.40 -20.89
N LYS A 167 17.91 -18.56 -21.10
CA LYS A 167 18.06 -17.21 -21.64
C LYS A 167 18.11 -16.13 -20.57
N LEU A 168 17.42 -16.36 -19.45
CA LEU A 168 17.42 -15.49 -18.29
C LEU A 168 17.73 -16.30 -17.04
N ARG A 169 18.80 -15.92 -16.35
CA ARG A 169 19.17 -16.41 -15.02
C ARG A 169 19.24 -15.26 -14.05
N ILE A 170 18.59 -15.41 -12.89
CA ILE A 170 18.60 -14.42 -11.82
C ILE A 170 19.04 -15.09 -10.52
N ASP A 171 20.21 -14.68 -10.02
CA ASP A 171 20.75 -15.15 -8.75
C ASP A 171 20.57 -14.06 -7.71
N HIS A 172 19.64 -14.23 -6.78
CA HIS A 172 19.34 -13.26 -5.73
C HIS A 172 19.14 -13.94 -4.36
N TRP A 173 19.24 -13.15 -3.30
CA TRP A 173 19.02 -13.60 -1.91
C TRP A 173 17.91 -12.80 -1.20
N ILE A 174 17.31 -11.84 -1.88
CA ILE A 174 16.33 -10.92 -1.32
C ILE A 174 14.90 -11.41 -1.53
N GLU A 175 14.04 -11.04 -0.58
CA GLU A 175 12.60 -11.25 -0.63
C GLU A 175 11.88 -10.08 0.06
N PRO A 176 10.60 -9.82 -0.24
CA PRO A 176 9.82 -8.81 0.46
C PRO A 176 9.78 -9.10 1.98
N GLY A 177 9.89 -8.05 2.80
CA GLY A 177 9.92 -8.17 4.26
C GLY A 177 11.33 -8.34 4.86
N LEU A 178 12.35 -8.55 4.03
CA LEU A 178 13.73 -8.63 4.47
C LEU A 178 14.32 -7.23 4.71
N THR A 179 15.16 -7.10 5.73
CA THR A 179 15.90 -5.85 5.99
C THR A 179 17.32 -5.96 5.46
N VAL A 180 17.65 -5.13 4.46
CA VAL A 180 19.01 -5.00 3.93
C VAL A 180 19.89 -4.24 4.93
N SER A 181 21.01 -4.86 5.34
CA SER A 181 21.96 -4.31 6.29
C SER A 181 23.05 -3.48 5.59
N PRO A 182 23.48 -2.33 6.15
CA PRO A 182 24.62 -1.59 5.64
C PRO A 182 25.99 -2.19 6.02
N LEU A 183 26.01 -3.29 6.77
CA LEU A 183 27.22 -3.89 7.34
C LEU A 183 27.88 -4.96 6.44
N TYR A 184 27.19 -5.35 5.35
CA TYR A 184 27.65 -6.39 4.43
C TYR A 184 27.75 -5.84 3.00
N ASP A 185 28.22 -6.69 2.08
CA ASP A 185 28.25 -6.35 0.64
C ASP A 185 26.85 -5.93 0.16
N PRO A 186 26.74 -4.80 -0.56
CA PRO A 186 25.45 -4.28 -0.99
C PRO A 186 24.82 -5.04 -2.16
N MET A 187 25.44 -6.08 -2.70
CA MET A 187 24.92 -6.82 -3.85
C MET A 187 23.67 -7.60 -3.49
N LEU A 188 22.56 -7.30 -4.16
CA LEU A 188 21.24 -7.89 -3.97
C LEU A 188 20.99 -9.05 -4.92
N ALA A 189 21.39 -8.88 -6.19
CA ALA A 189 21.15 -9.84 -7.25
C ALA A 189 22.17 -9.71 -8.39
N LYS A 190 22.26 -10.77 -9.18
CA LYS A 190 22.86 -10.80 -10.50
C LYS A 190 21.76 -11.14 -11.51
N LEU A 191 21.63 -10.31 -12.54
CA LEU A 191 20.72 -10.56 -13.66
C LEU A 191 21.58 -10.92 -14.88
N ILE A 192 21.44 -12.13 -15.38
CA ILE A 192 22.27 -12.70 -16.43
C ILE A 192 21.36 -13.05 -17.60
N VAL A 193 21.63 -12.47 -18.77
CA VAL A 193 20.91 -12.76 -20.01
C VAL A 193 21.83 -13.42 -21.02
N PHE A 194 21.28 -14.28 -21.86
CA PHE A 194 21.96 -14.96 -22.94
C PHE A 194 21.12 -14.91 -24.22
N GLU A 195 21.70 -14.42 -25.31
CA GLU A 195 21.04 -14.34 -26.61
C GLU A 195 22.01 -14.69 -27.77
N ASP A 196 21.49 -14.76 -28.99
CA ASP A 196 22.26 -15.17 -30.16
C ASP A 196 23.34 -14.16 -30.55
N ASP A 197 23.11 -12.87 -30.22
CA ASP A 197 24.09 -11.79 -30.47
C ASP A 197 24.02 -10.73 -29.37
N ARG A 198 24.96 -9.77 -29.42
CA ARG A 198 25.10 -8.71 -28.42
C ARG A 198 23.94 -7.76 -28.36
N ASP A 199 23.39 -7.36 -29.49
CA ASP A 199 22.29 -6.40 -29.56
C ASP A 199 21.02 -6.99 -28.95
N ALA A 200 20.74 -8.27 -29.23
CA ALA A 200 19.66 -9.01 -28.61
C ALA A 200 19.84 -9.15 -27.09
N ALA A 201 21.07 -9.41 -26.62
CA ALA A 201 21.42 -9.51 -25.20
C ALA A 201 21.27 -8.15 -24.47
N LEU A 202 21.70 -7.05 -25.09
CA LEU A 202 21.48 -5.69 -24.56
C LEU A 202 19.98 -5.41 -24.39
N ALA A 203 19.18 -5.68 -25.42
CA ALA A 203 17.74 -5.48 -25.34
C ALA A 203 17.07 -6.40 -24.30
N ALA A 204 17.55 -7.64 -24.16
CA ALA A 204 17.05 -8.57 -23.14
C ALA A 204 17.36 -8.08 -21.71
N LEU A 205 18.60 -7.62 -21.45
CA LEU A 205 18.99 -7.11 -20.14
C LEU A 205 18.24 -5.84 -19.77
N GLN A 206 18.03 -4.95 -20.74
CA GLN A 206 17.21 -3.75 -20.54
C GLN A 206 15.78 -4.12 -20.11
N ARG A 207 15.12 -5.00 -20.86
CA ARG A 207 13.76 -5.49 -20.49
C ARG A 207 13.74 -6.16 -19.12
N THR A 208 14.74 -6.96 -18.79
CA THR A 208 14.85 -7.61 -17.48
C THR A 208 14.91 -6.59 -16.34
N LEU A 209 15.72 -5.54 -16.49
CA LEU A 209 15.83 -4.46 -15.50
C LEU A 209 14.56 -3.62 -15.42
N GLU A 210 13.90 -3.32 -16.54
CA GLU A 210 12.64 -2.59 -16.58
C GLU A 210 11.50 -3.33 -15.83
N HIS A 211 11.51 -4.68 -15.85
CA HIS A 211 10.56 -5.52 -15.14
C HIS A 211 11.03 -5.95 -13.74
N THR A 212 12.23 -5.55 -13.33
CA THR A 212 12.74 -5.78 -11.98
C THR A 212 12.30 -4.65 -11.07
N CYS A 213 11.63 -4.99 -9.97
CA CYS A 213 11.16 -4.03 -8.98
C CYS A 213 11.72 -4.36 -7.59
N VAL A 214 12.48 -3.44 -7.03
CA VAL A 214 12.96 -3.50 -5.63
C VAL A 214 12.61 -2.17 -4.98
N GLU A 215 11.76 -2.19 -3.96
CA GLU A 215 11.32 -1.00 -3.24
C GLU A 215 11.59 -1.09 -1.73
N GLY A 216 11.58 0.08 -1.09
CA GLY A 216 11.92 0.26 0.33
C GLY A 216 13.33 0.76 0.55
N ILE A 217 14.20 0.57 -0.43
CA ILE A 217 15.58 1.09 -0.50
C ILE A 217 15.86 1.64 -1.89
N GLU A 218 16.96 2.38 -2.05
CA GLU A 218 17.48 2.79 -3.36
C GLU A 218 18.43 1.73 -3.91
N THR A 219 18.43 1.57 -5.24
CA THR A 219 19.32 0.63 -5.93
C THR A 219 19.98 1.30 -7.14
N ASN A 220 21.01 0.66 -7.70
CA ASN A 220 21.65 1.11 -8.92
C ASN A 220 20.90 0.71 -10.21
N ARG A 221 19.66 0.20 -10.14
CA ARG A 221 18.89 -0.30 -11.30
C ARG A 221 18.79 0.73 -12.42
N ASP A 222 18.35 1.94 -12.10
CA ASP A 222 18.12 2.99 -13.10
C ASP A 222 19.45 3.55 -13.64
N TYR A 223 20.51 3.50 -12.84
CA TYR A 223 21.85 3.81 -13.29
C TYR A 223 22.35 2.79 -14.33
N VAL A 224 22.11 1.51 -14.11
CA VAL A 224 22.46 0.44 -15.08
C VAL A 224 21.64 0.59 -16.36
N LEU A 225 20.35 0.92 -16.26
CA LEU A 225 19.51 1.22 -17.43
C LEU A 225 20.07 2.41 -18.23
N ALA A 226 20.53 3.45 -17.55
CA ALA A 226 21.15 4.60 -18.22
C ALA A 226 22.46 4.21 -18.93
N ILE A 227 23.29 3.33 -18.34
CA ILE A 227 24.50 2.80 -18.99
C ILE A 227 24.13 2.00 -20.25
N LEU A 228 23.15 1.11 -20.19
CA LEU A 228 22.71 0.31 -21.34
C LEU A 228 22.17 1.18 -22.49
N ALA A 229 21.60 2.34 -22.19
CA ALA A 229 21.12 3.31 -23.18
C ALA A 229 22.23 4.18 -23.77
N ASP A 230 23.41 4.22 -23.15
CA ASP A 230 24.53 5.05 -23.61
C ASP A 230 25.21 4.47 -24.86
N ARG A 231 25.52 5.33 -25.82
CA ARG A 231 26.11 4.93 -27.11
C ARG A 231 27.49 4.29 -26.99
N ALA A 232 28.31 4.74 -26.06
CA ALA A 232 29.65 4.17 -25.88
C ALA A 232 29.56 2.72 -25.39
N PHE A 233 28.58 2.44 -24.48
CA PHE A 233 28.31 1.06 -24.05
C PHE A 233 27.74 0.21 -25.19
N GLN A 234 26.76 0.73 -25.92
CA GLN A 234 26.15 0.02 -27.06
C GLN A 234 27.18 -0.32 -28.13
N ASN A 235 28.12 0.58 -28.39
CA ASN A 235 29.19 0.34 -29.37
C ASN A 235 30.35 -0.55 -28.84
N GLY A 236 30.35 -0.93 -27.56
CA GLY A 236 31.45 -1.69 -26.95
C GLY A 236 32.78 -0.89 -26.80
N GLU A 237 32.65 0.42 -26.56
CA GLU A 237 33.81 1.36 -26.48
C GLU A 237 34.18 1.69 -25.01
N MET A 238 33.76 0.86 -24.05
CA MET A 238 34.00 1.08 -22.62
C MET A 238 35.50 1.00 -22.29
N THR A 239 35.91 1.78 -21.33
CA THR A 239 37.21 1.73 -20.67
C THR A 239 37.00 1.64 -19.15
N THR A 240 38.08 1.29 -18.41
CA THR A 240 38.03 1.22 -16.94
C THR A 240 37.71 2.57 -16.26
N ARG A 241 37.73 3.66 -17.01
CA ARG A 241 37.39 5.01 -16.53
C ARG A 241 36.02 5.50 -17.03
N TYR A 242 35.35 4.75 -17.87
CA TYR A 242 34.11 5.13 -18.52
C TYR A 242 33.06 5.64 -17.50
N LEU A 243 32.84 4.92 -16.39
CA LEU A 243 31.86 5.30 -15.39
C LEU A 243 32.33 6.41 -14.43
N ASN A 244 33.59 6.85 -14.47
CA ASN A 244 34.07 7.97 -13.65
C ASN A 244 33.51 9.32 -14.12
N ASP A 245 33.30 9.44 -15.43
CA ASP A 245 32.81 10.65 -16.08
C ASP A 245 31.39 10.48 -16.64
N PHE A 246 30.70 9.39 -16.26
CA PHE A 246 29.36 9.11 -16.73
C PHE A 246 28.35 10.06 -16.10
N ASP A 247 27.69 10.85 -16.96
CA ASP A 247 26.72 11.86 -16.53
C ASP A 247 25.36 11.22 -16.29
N TYR A 248 24.98 11.08 -15.01
CA TYR A 248 23.74 10.44 -14.58
C TYR A 248 22.82 11.42 -13.84
N HIS A 249 21.67 11.68 -14.41
CA HIS A 249 20.65 12.55 -13.87
C HIS A 249 19.32 11.80 -13.64
N PRO A 250 19.14 11.19 -12.46
CA PRO A 250 17.94 10.43 -12.19
C PRO A 250 16.71 11.33 -12.09
N THR A 251 15.56 10.82 -12.56
CA THR A 251 14.25 11.47 -12.39
C THR A 251 13.73 11.23 -10.97
N THR A 252 14.43 11.81 -10.00
CA THR A 252 14.17 11.61 -8.56
C THR A 252 14.17 12.93 -7.80
N LEU A 253 13.61 12.86 -6.59
CA LEU A 253 13.76 13.90 -5.59
C LEU A 253 14.24 13.29 -4.26
N ASP A 254 15.16 13.99 -3.59
CA ASP A 254 15.67 13.62 -2.27
C ASP A 254 14.83 14.25 -1.18
N VAL A 255 14.49 13.49 -0.15
CA VAL A 255 13.83 13.97 1.06
C VAL A 255 14.89 14.45 2.05
N LEU A 256 15.09 15.76 2.15
CA LEU A 256 16.01 16.38 3.11
C LEU A 256 15.39 16.51 4.50
N ALA A 257 14.06 16.66 4.56
CA ALA A 257 13.25 16.59 5.78
C ALA A 257 11.85 16.11 5.44
N GLY A 258 11.28 15.17 6.21
CA GLY A 258 9.99 14.54 5.91
C GLY A 258 8.75 15.35 6.31
N GLY A 259 8.89 16.44 7.07
CA GLY A 259 7.74 17.14 7.67
C GLY A 259 7.15 16.39 8.86
N THR A 260 5.93 16.75 9.26
CA THR A 260 5.23 16.08 10.37
C THR A 260 4.66 14.73 9.94
N LEU A 261 3.90 14.71 8.84
CA LEU A 261 3.33 13.53 8.21
C LEU A 261 3.20 13.83 6.72
N THR A 262 4.03 13.20 5.93
CA THR A 262 4.01 13.30 4.46
C THR A 262 3.87 11.91 3.88
N THR A 263 2.85 11.69 3.06
CA THR A 263 2.57 10.38 2.44
C THR A 263 2.31 10.51 0.96
N VAL A 264 2.66 9.47 0.21
CA VAL A 264 2.23 9.33 -1.19
C VAL A 264 0.75 8.97 -1.20
N GLN A 265 -0.03 9.68 -2.04
CA GLN A 265 -1.44 9.39 -2.25
C GLN A 265 -1.76 9.45 -3.74
N ASP A 266 -2.77 8.71 -4.17
CA ASP A 266 -3.39 8.75 -5.49
C ASP A 266 -4.91 8.81 -5.37
N TYR A 267 -5.60 9.39 -6.37
CA TYR A 267 -7.06 9.45 -6.40
C TYR A 267 -7.61 8.33 -7.31
N PRO A 268 -8.69 7.68 -6.94
CA PRO A 268 -9.51 7.85 -5.74
C PRO A 268 -9.01 7.06 -4.52
N GLY A 269 -7.83 6.46 -4.58
CA GLY A 269 -7.33 5.50 -3.62
C GLY A 269 -7.72 4.07 -3.97
N ARG A 270 -7.64 3.19 -3.02
CA ARG A 270 -7.82 1.73 -3.16
C ARG A 270 -9.30 1.37 -3.19
N ARG A 271 -9.75 0.64 -4.21
CA ARG A 271 -11.14 0.20 -4.37
C ARG A 271 -11.25 -1.32 -4.37
N GLY A 272 -12.41 -1.84 -3.98
CA GLY A 272 -12.74 -3.27 -4.03
C GLY A 272 -12.34 -4.05 -2.78
N TYR A 273 -11.75 -3.40 -1.78
CA TYR A 273 -11.23 -4.06 -0.58
C TYR A 273 -11.88 -3.58 0.73
N TRP A 274 -12.84 -2.66 0.64
CA TRP A 274 -13.61 -2.18 1.78
C TRP A 274 -14.36 -3.30 2.52
N PRO A 275 -14.97 -4.29 1.83
CA PRO A 275 -15.67 -5.42 2.47
C PRO A 275 -14.79 -6.29 3.37
N ILE A 276 -13.48 -6.24 3.20
CA ILE A 276 -12.50 -6.97 4.01
C ILE A 276 -11.67 -6.06 4.92
N GLY A 277 -12.12 -4.82 5.14
CA GLY A 277 -11.47 -3.89 6.07
C GLY A 277 -10.17 -3.29 5.61
N VAL A 278 -9.92 -3.22 4.31
CA VAL A 278 -8.82 -2.45 3.75
C VAL A 278 -9.34 -1.09 3.29
N PRO A 279 -8.94 0.00 3.96
CA PRO A 279 -9.47 1.32 3.64
C PRO A 279 -8.95 1.84 2.29
N PRO A 280 -9.74 2.72 1.62
CA PRO A 280 -9.34 3.28 0.34
C PRO A 280 -8.07 4.13 0.44
N SER A 281 -7.84 4.78 1.57
CA SER A 281 -6.84 5.83 1.70
C SER A 281 -7.08 6.94 0.67
N GLY A 282 -6.10 7.35 -0.12
CA GLY A 282 -6.23 8.46 -1.06
C GLY A 282 -6.08 9.82 -0.40
N PRO A 283 -6.08 10.90 -1.18
CA PRO A 283 -5.96 12.26 -0.66
C PRO A 283 -7.18 12.61 0.21
N PHE A 284 -6.94 13.09 1.43
CA PHE A 284 -8.03 13.45 2.32
C PHE A 284 -8.80 14.69 1.84
N ASP A 285 -8.10 15.66 1.23
CA ASP A 285 -8.71 16.71 0.41
C ASP A 285 -8.51 16.37 -1.08
N ALA A 286 -9.43 15.56 -1.59
CA ALA A 286 -9.39 15.12 -2.98
C ALA A 286 -9.57 16.28 -3.98
N LEU A 287 -10.29 17.35 -3.60
CA LEU A 287 -10.51 18.49 -4.48
C LEU A 287 -9.19 19.24 -4.76
N SER A 288 -8.43 19.60 -3.72
CA SER A 288 -7.13 20.24 -3.87
C SER A 288 -6.13 19.35 -4.62
N PHE A 289 -6.12 18.04 -4.33
CA PHE A 289 -5.24 17.10 -5.00
C PHE A 289 -5.53 16.97 -6.51
N ARG A 290 -6.79 16.80 -6.88
CA ARG A 290 -7.24 16.71 -8.29
C ARG A 290 -6.94 18.00 -9.05
N LEU A 291 -7.15 19.17 -8.42
CA LEU A 291 -6.76 20.47 -8.99
C LEU A 291 -5.25 20.55 -9.28
N GLY A 292 -4.41 20.04 -8.38
CA GLY A 292 -2.97 19.96 -8.59
C GLY A 292 -2.59 19.11 -9.80
N ASN A 293 -3.17 17.93 -9.95
CA ASN A 293 -2.96 17.08 -11.14
C ASN A 293 -3.48 17.75 -12.41
N ARG A 294 -4.67 18.35 -12.36
CA ARG A 294 -5.26 19.06 -13.50
C ARG A 294 -4.40 20.23 -13.99
N LEU A 295 -3.75 20.99 -13.09
CA LEU A 295 -2.83 22.08 -13.42
C LEU A 295 -1.61 21.62 -14.23
N LEU A 296 -1.19 20.39 -14.03
CA LEU A 296 -0.03 19.81 -14.70
C LEU A 296 -0.38 19.01 -15.96
N GLY A 297 -1.69 18.80 -16.22
CA GLY A 297 -2.17 17.96 -17.31
C GLY A 297 -2.00 16.47 -17.03
N ASN A 298 -1.86 16.09 -15.77
CA ASN A 298 -1.83 14.70 -15.34
C ASN A 298 -3.23 14.08 -15.39
N ASP A 299 -3.27 12.76 -15.44
CA ASP A 299 -4.46 11.99 -15.09
C ASP A 299 -4.79 12.19 -13.61
N GLU A 300 -6.06 12.05 -13.22
CA GLU A 300 -6.51 12.31 -11.85
C GLU A 300 -5.91 11.35 -10.81
N ASP A 301 -5.54 10.16 -11.24
CA ASP A 301 -4.92 9.08 -10.43
C ASP A 301 -3.39 9.19 -10.34
N ALA A 302 -2.77 10.18 -11.00
CA ALA A 302 -1.33 10.39 -10.87
C ALA A 302 -0.96 10.66 -9.42
N ALA A 303 -0.04 9.86 -8.88
CA ALA A 303 0.34 9.95 -7.48
C ALA A 303 1.11 11.24 -7.15
N GLY A 304 0.86 11.76 -5.96
CA GLY A 304 1.49 12.96 -5.41
C GLY A 304 1.73 12.83 -3.91
N LEU A 305 2.15 13.91 -3.27
CA LEU A 305 2.39 13.95 -1.82
C LEU A 305 1.29 14.73 -1.10
N GLU A 306 0.79 14.16 -0.02
CA GLU A 306 -0.05 14.83 0.97
C GLU A 306 0.79 15.22 2.19
N PHE A 307 0.72 16.48 2.62
CA PHE A 307 1.41 17.02 3.80
C PHE A 307 0.41 17.39 4.88
N THR A 308 0.70 17.05 6.13
CA THR A 308 -0.14 17.41 7.28
C THR A 308 0.58 18.38 8.20
N LEU A 309 0.00 19.57 8.43
CA LEU A 309 0.39 20.64 9.34
C LEU A 309 1.77 21.26 9.12
N ASN A 310 2.79 20.51 8.75
CA ASN A 310 4.14 20.97 8.46
C ASN A 310 4.75 20.15 7.36
N GLY A 311 5.14 20.80 6.28
CA GLY A 311 5.59 20.18 5.06
C GLY A 311 7.07 19.77 5.05
N PRO A 312 7.50 19.03 4.02
CA PRO A 312 8.87 18.55 3.85
C PRO A 312 9.83 19.58 3.27
N THR A 313 11.09 19.19 3.20
CA THR A 313 12.12 19.84 2.37
C THR A 313 12.61 18.80 1.35
N LEU A 314 12.49 19.13 0.06
CA LEU A 314 12.72 18.22 -1.07
C LEU A 314 13.73 18.84 -2.04
N ARG A 315 14.72 18.09 -2.49
CA ARG A 315 15.67 18.51 -3.53
C ARG A 315 15.42 17.73 -4.80
N PHE A 316 15.27 18.41 -5.93
CA PHE A 316 15.01 17.78 -7.22
C PHE A 316 16.32 17.47 -7.93
N ASN A 317 16.50 16.22 -8.36
CA ASN A 317 17.68 15.78 -9.10
C ASN A 317 17.50 15.92 -10.61
N HIS A 318 16.28 16.15 -11.06
CA HIS A 318 15.91 16.40 -12.46
C HIS A 318 14.90 17.53 -12.57
N GLY A 319 14.93 18.26 -13.68
CA GLY A 319 13.96 19.31 -13.96
C GLY A 319 12.55 18.75 -14.18
N THR A 320 11.54 19.42 -13.59
CA THR A 320 10.13 19.04 -13.74
C THR A 320 9.23 20.24 -13.52
N ARG A 321 7.91 20.04 -13.63
CA ARG A 321 6.90 21.01 -13.19
C ARG A 321 6.15 20.46 -11.99
N ILE A 322 5.82 21.37 -11.08
CA ILE A 322 5.09 21.03 -9.85
C ILE A 322 3.88 21.96 -9.70
N ALA A 323 2.89 21.50 -8.95
CA ALA A 323 1.83 22.33 -8.42
C ALA A 323 1.65 22.08 -6.92
N LEU A 324 1.53 23.18 -6.17
CA LEU A 324 1.17 23.16 -4.75
C LEU A 324 -0.29 23.56 -4.60
N THR A 325 -1.06 22.81 -3.83
CA THR A 325 -2.49 23.05 -3.59
C THR A 325 -2.85 22.77 -2.13
N GLY A 326 -4.06 23.16 -1.69
CA GLY A 326 -4.49 23.04 -0.30
C GLY A 326 -4.04 24.20 0.58
N ALA A 327 -3.77 23.93 1.86
CA ALA A 327 -3.37 24.94 2.85
C ALA A 327 -2.02 25.61 2.50
N ASP A 328 -1.89 26.89 2.80
CA ASP A 328 -0.62 27.62 2.62
C ASP A 328 0.41 27.17 3.67
N MET A 329 1.50 26.59 3.21
CA MET A 329 2.65 26.19 4.05
C MET A 329 3.88 27.10 3.83
N GLY A 330 3.68 28.26 3.19
CA GLY A 330 4.77 29.22 2.95
C GLY A 330 5.92 28.63 2.18
N ALA A 331 5.59 27.93 1.09
CA ALA A 331 6.57 27.22 0.27
C ALA A 331 7.57 28.17 -0.39
N THR A 332 8.83 27.73 -0.46
CA THR A 332 9.91 28.46 -1.17
C THR A 332 10.71 27.47 -2.01
N LEU A 333 11.15 27.94 -3.19
CA LEU A 333 12.09 27.24 -4.07
C LEU A 333 13.40 28.02 -4.06
N ASP A 334 14.45 27.47 -3.45
CA ASP A 334 15.74 28.13 -3.19
C ASP A 334 15.59 29.50 -2.48
N GLY A 335 14.58 29.64 -1.63
CA GLY A 335 14.25 30.85 -0.87
C GLY A 335 13.23 31.80 -1.54
N GLU A 336 12.94 31.63 -2.82
CA GLU A 336 11.91 32.42 -3.52
C GLU A 336 10.52 31.81 -3.28
N PRO A 337 9.49 32.63 -3.01
CA PRO A 337 8.14 32.16 -2.76
C PRO A 337 7.54 31.36 -3.93
N VAL A 338 6.90 30.23 -3.63
CA VAL A 338 6.16 29.44 -4.62
C VAL A 338 4.67 29.67 -4.43
N PRO A 339 3.94 30.10 -5.49
CA PRO A 339 2.50 30.34 -5.41
C PRO A 339 1.72 29.04 -5.35
N ASN A 340 0.64 29.00 -4.51
CA ASN A 340 -0.33 27.92 -4.52
C ASN A 340 -1.25 28.00 -5.76
N TYR A 341 -1.74 26.85 -6.22
CA TYR A 341 -2.68 26.69 -7.34
C TYR A 341 -2.15 27.25 -8.68
N GLN A 342 -0.84 27.13 -8.87
CA GLN A 342 -0.16 27.47 -10.13
C GLN A 342 0.89 26.40 -10.44
N ALA A 343 1.08 26.11 -11.72
CA ALA A 343 2.18 25.27 -12.17
C ALA A 343 3.49 26.06 -12.15
N VAL A 344 4.53 25.51 -11.56
CA VAL A 344 5.86 26.11 -11.41
C VAL A 344 6.89 25.14 -11.99
N SER A 345 7.81 25.69 -12.81
CA SER A 345 8.97 24.89 -13.28
C SER A 345 10.05 24.83 -12.22
N VAL A 346 10.61 23.66 -12.03
CA VAL A 346 11.72 23.39 -11.12
C VAL A 346 12.89 22.87 -11.94
N ALA A 347 14.07 23.43 -11.73
CA ALA A 347 15.31 22.94 -12.34
C ALA A 347 15.98 21.86 -11.48
N ALA A 348 16.84 21.05 -12.11
CA ALA A 348 17.68 20.12 -11.37
C ALA A 348 18.55 20.86 -10.33
N GLY A 349 18.69 20.29 -9.13
CA GLY A 349 19.44 20.84 -8.01
C GLY A 349 18.64 21.78 -7.11
N GLN A 350 17.46 22.28 -7.53
CA GLN A 350 16.68 23.19 -6.71
C GLN A 350 16.02 22.51 -5.52
N THR A 351 15.84 23.26 -4.44
CA THR A 351 15.29 22.79 -3.18
C THR A 351 13.96 23.48 -2.88
N LEU A 352 12.90 22.67 -2.83
CA LEU A 352 11.57 23.08 -2.37
C LEU A 352 11.49 22.91 -0.86
N LYS A 353 11.20 23.97 -0.12
CA LYS A 353 11.01 23.94 1.32
C LYS A 353 9.62 24.41 1.69
N LEU A 354 8.89 23.58 2.43
CA LEU A 354 7.62 23.92 3.02
C LEU A 354 7.77 24.07 4.54
N GLY A 355 6.99 24.99 5.11
CA GLY A 355 6.94 25.22 6.55
C GLY A 355 5.67 24.70 7.20
N LYS A 356 5.29 25.29 8.32
CA LYS A 356 4.01 25.05 8.97
C LYS A 356 2.90 25.75 8.21
N VAL A 357 1.68 25.21 8.32
CA VAL A 357 0.47 25.85 7.81
C VAL A 357 0.36 27.27 8.35
N ARG A 358 0.11 28.23 7.45
CA ARG A 358 -0.11 29.63 7.71
C ARG A 358 -1.60 29.94 7.56
N GLY A 359 -2.27 30.26 8.66
CA GLY A 359 -3.72 30.51 8.66
C GLY A 359 -4.55 29.22 8.73
N ASP A 360 -5.50 29.08 7.81
CA ASP A 360 -6.53 28.06 7.85
C ASP A 360 -6.14 26.80 7.08
N GLY A 361 -6.86 25.70 7.36
CA GLY A 361 -6.62 24.39 6.79
C GLY A 361 -5.59 23.57 7.56
N ALA A 362 -5.37 22.36 7.10
CA ALA A 362 -4.48 21.37 7.76
C ALA A 362 -3.55 20.66 6.78
N ARG A 363 -3.93 20.54 5.51
CA ARG A 363 -3.22 19.73 4.52
C ARG A 363 -2.90 20.50 3.25
N ALA A 364 -1.72 20.25 2.72
CA ALA A 364 -1.31 20.70 1.40
C ALA A 364 -0.83 19.50 0.56
N TYR A 365 -0.78 19.70 -0.74
CA TYR A 365 -0.44 18.68 -1.72
C TYR A 365 0.64 19.17 -2.65
N LEU A 366 1.55 18.28 -3.01
CA LEU A 366 2.50 18.46 -4.11
C LEU A 366 2.18 17.42 -5.19
N THR A 367 1.83 17.90 -6.37
CA THR A 367 1.76 17.09 -7.57
C THR A 367 2.93 17.43 -8.49
N LEU A 368 3.40 16.43 -9.25
CA LEU A 368 4.51 16.56 -10.20
C LEU A 368 4.01 16.19 -11.59
N ALA A 369 4.59 16.76 -12.62
CA ALA A 369 4.27 16.38 -14.00
C ALA A 369 4.59 14.90 -14.22
N GLY A 370 3.57 14.12 -14.64
CA GLY A 370 3.64 12.67 -14.80
C GLY A 370 3.50 11.85 -13.51
N GLY A 371 3.42 12.50 -12.33
CA GLY A 371 3.20 11.86 -11.04
C GLY A 371 4.40 11.11 -10.46
N LEU A 372 4.29 10.75 -9.19
CA LEU A 372 5.27 9.91 -8.49
C LEU A 372 5.17 8.46 -8.96
N GLN A 373 6.32 7.81 -9.05
CA GLN A 373 6.44 6.42 -9.43
C GLN A 373 6.70 5.56 -8.18
N CYS A 374 5.79 4.67 -7.87
CA CYS A 374 5.93 3.59 -6.90
C CYS A 374 4.95 2.48 -7.28
N GLN A 375 5.20 1.26 -6.82
CA GLN A 375 4.35 0.13 -7.14
C GLN A 375 2.96 0.27 -6.51
N PRO A 376 1.90 0.00 -7.27
CA PRO A 376 0.56 -0.08 -6.69
C PRO A 376 0.45 -1.25 -5.73
N TYR A 377 -0.14 -1.02 -4.57
CA TYR A 377 -0.54 -2.07 -3.64
C TYR A 377 -2.06 -2.20 -3.68
N LEU A 378 -2.57 -3.37 -4.09
CA LEU A 378 -4.01 -3.60 -4.30
C LEU A 378 -4.64 -2.53 -5.22
N GLY A 379 -3.97 -2.22 -6.31
CA GLY A 379 -4.47 -1.30 -7.35
C GLY A 379 -4.32 0.19 -7.05
N SER A 380 -3.68 0.60 -5.94
CA SER A 380 -3.47 2.02 -5.58
C SER A 380 -2.06 2.27 -5.04
N ARG A 381 -1.54 3.47 -5.32
CA ARG A 381 -0.27 3.97 -4.78
C ARG A 381 -0.45 4.69 -3.43
N SER A 382 -1.67 4.75 -2.91
CA SER A 382 -1.95 5.42 -1.64
C SER A 382 -1.35 4.68 -0.45
N THR A 383 -0.70 5.45 0.43
CA THR A 383 -0.14 4.95 1.69
C THR A 383 -1.24 4.76 2.73
N PHE A 384 -1.33 3.57 3.29
CA PHE A 384 -2.05 3.29 4.51
C PHE A 384 -1.05 3.06 5.65
N THR A 385 -0.77 4.08 6.43
CA THR A 385 0.31 4.08 7.42
C THR A 385 0.10 3.10 8.56
N LEU A 386 -1.14 2.85 8.97
CA LEU A 386 -1.46 1.88 10.02
C LEU A 386 -1.26 0.44 9.55
N GLY A 387 -1.67 0.13 8.32
CA GLY A 387 -1.45 -1.18 7.69
C GLY A 387 -0.01 -1.37 7.18
N GLN A 388 0.78 -0.29 7.11
CA GLN A 388 2.17 -0.27 6.66
C GLN A 388 2.36 -0.80 5.23
N PHE A 389 1.50 -0.36 4.30
CA PHE A 389 1.61 -0.70 2.88
C PHE A 389 1.18 0.46 1.97
N GLY A 390 1.51 0.34 0.69
CA GLY A 390 1.30 1.36 -0.34
C GLY A 390 2.26 2.54 -0.24
N GLY A 391 2.26 3.39 -1.23
CA GLY A 391 3.15 4.55 -1.33
C GLY A 391 4.63 4.19 -1.26
N HIS A 392 5.41 5.02 -0.62
CA HIS A 392 6.84 4.78 -0.41
C HIS A 392 7.07 4.02 0.91
N GLY A 393 7.34 2.72 0.80
CA GLY A 393 7.67 1.88 1.95
C GLY A 393 6.54 1.69 2.98
N GLY A 394 5.26 1.90 2.62
CA GLY A 394 4.11 1.72 3.52
C GLY A 394 4.05 2.70 4.69
N ARG A 395 4.75 3.83 4.62
CA ARG A 395 4.93 4.77 5.75
C ARG A 395 5.00 6.21 5.28
N ALA A 396 4.98 7.13 6.24
CA ALA A 396 5.38 8.50 5.96
C ALA A 396 6.84 8.55 5.47
N ILE A 397 7.10 9.45 4.52
CA ILE A 397 8.48 9.71 4.06
C ILE A 397 9.33 10.32 5.17
N ARG A 398 10.62 10.05 5.13
CA ARG A 398 11.60 10.51 6.10
C ARG A 398 12.88 10.98 5.42
N THR A 399 13.69 11.70 6.17
CA THR A 399 15.00 12.14 5.71
C THR A 399 15.83 10.98 5.18
N GLY A 400 16.40 11.16 3.99
CA GLY A 400 17.20 10.16 3.29
C GLY A 400 16.44 9.36 2.24
N ASP A 401 15.10 9.36 2.25
CA ASP A 401 14.31 8.72 1.21
C ASP A 401 14.56 9.39 -0.16
N VAL A 402 14.46 8.58 -1.20
CA VAL A 402 14.48 9.01 -2.61
C VAL A 402 13.15 8.64 -3.22
N LEU A 403 12.50 9.59 -3.88
CA LEU A 403 11.23 9.36 -4.55
C LEU A 403 11.42 9.50 -6.05
N HIS A 404 11.00 8.52 -6.81
CA HIS A 404 11.03 8.52 -8.26
C HIS A 404 9.79 9.20 -8.82
N PHE A 405 9.92 9.91 -9.93
CA PHE A 405 8.80 10.49 -10.67
C PHE A 405 8.95 10.27 -12.17
N ALA A 406 7.84 10.37 -12.90
CA ALA A 406 7.89 10.22 -14.35
C ALA A 406 8.64 11.39 -15.01
N PRO A 407 9.38 11.17 -16.10
CA PRO A 407 9.93 12.26 -16.87
C PRO A 407 8.78 13.16 -17.35
N PRO A 408 8.96 14.50 -17.35
CA PRO A 408 7.89 15.41 -17.76
C PRO A 408 7.51 15.15 -19.22
N ALA A 409 6.21 14.99 -19.48
CA ALA A 409 5.69 15.00 -20.83
C ALA A 409 5.92 16.38 -21.47
N ALA A 410 5.88 16.46 -22.81
CA ALA A 410 6.14 17.67 -23.57
C ALA A 410 5.39 18.88 -23.00
N ASP A 411 6.03 20.04 -23.09
CA ASP A 411 5.63 21.34 -22.52
C ASP A 411 4.17 21.69 -22.84
N THR A 412 3.28 21.48 -21.88
CA THR A 412 1.92 22.02 -21.92
C THR A 412 1.92 23.36 -21.19
N ALA A 413 1.30 24.37 -21.77
CA ALA A 413 1.22 25.70 -21.16
C ALA A 413 0.64 25.61 -19.73
N PRO A 414 1.20 26.35 -18.75
CA PRO A 414 0.66 26.37 -17.40
C PRO A 414 -0.78 26.85 -17.41
N VAL A 415 -1.69 26.08 -16.87
CA VAL A 415 -3.08 26.46 -16.65
C VAL A 415 -3.19 26.97 -15.21
N ALA A 416 -3.80 28.13 -15.02
CA ALA A 416 -4.09 28.67 -13.70
C ALA A 416 -5.50 28.27 -13.27
N VAL A 417 -5.68 27.89 -12.01
CA VAL A 417 -7.00 27.68 -11.44
C VAL A 417 -7.66 29.04 -11.16
N PRO A 418 -8.90 29.28 -11.64
CA PRO A 418 -9.65 30.47 -11.28
C PRO A 418 -9.83 30.59 -9.76
N ASP A 419 -9.76 31.80 -9.21
CA ASP A 419 -9.91 32.02 -7.76
C ASP A 419 -11.23 31.47 -7.21
N SER A 420 -12.29 31.51 -8.01
CA SER A 420 -13.61 30.97 -7.67
C SER A 420 -13.68 29.45 -7.54
N LEU A 421 -12.69 28.72 -8.06
CA LEU A 421 -12.59 27.27 -7.95
C LEU A 421 -11.64 26.83 -6.83
N LYS A 422 -10.84 27.73 -6.29
CA LYS A 422 -9.96 27.42 -5.16
C LYS A 422 -10.80 27.14 -3.91
N PRO A 423 -10.56 26.05 -3.18
CA PRO A 423 -11.24 25.76 -1.93
C PRO A 423 -11.12 26.91 -0.94
N ALA A 424 -12.24 27.38 -0.40
CA ALA A 424 -12.25 28.36 0.68
C ALA A 424 -11.94 27.64 2.01
N LEU A 425 -10.82 28.03 2.63
CA LEU A 425 -10.43 27.50 3.94
C LEU A 425 -10.81 28.48 5.04
N GLY A 426 -11.15 27.96 6.22
CA GLY A 426 -11.55 28.74 7.39
C GLY A 426 -11.36 27.95 8.68
N ASP A 427 -11.81 28.52 9.80
CA ASP A 427 -11.85 27.88 11.13
C ASP A 427 -13.29 27.49 11.56
N THR A 428 -14.26 27.88 10.73
CA THR A 428 -15.69 27.58 10.91
C THR A 428 -16.23 26.99 9.61
N TRP A 429 -16.84 25.80 9.70
CA TRP A 429 -17.19 24.98 8.57
C TRP A 429 -18.66 24.61 8.55
N GLU A 430 -19.24 24.60 7.38
CA GLU A 430 -20.51 23.93 7.11
C GLU A 430 -20.23 22.64 6.35
N LEU A 431 -20.61 21.50 6.96
CA LEU A 431 -20.55 20.19 6.33
C LEU A 431 -21.97 19.77 5.93
N ARG A 432 -22.19 19.67 4.63
CA ARG A 432 -23.46 19.20 4.08
C ARG A 432 -23.54 17.70 4.21
N VAL A 433 -24.67 17.20 4.68
CA VAL A 433 -24.86 15.79 5.02
C VAL A 433 -26.19 15.24 4.51
N ILE A 434 -26.22 13.94 4.28
CA ILE A 434 -27.45 13.16 4.15
C ILE A 434 -27.81 12.61 5.53
N TYR A 435 -29.06 12.78 5.94
CA TYR A 435 -29.59 12.21 7.17
C TYR A 435 -29.68 10.69 7.07
N GLY A 436 -29.08 9.99 7.98
CA GLY A 436 -29.08 8.53 8.08
C GLY A 436 -27.70 7.88 7.99
N PRO A 437 -27.64 6.54 8.12
CA PRO A 437 -28.77 5.60 8.10
C PRO A 437 -29.58 5.47 9.41
N HIS A 438 -29.05 5.88 10.59
CA HIS A 438 -29.68 5.68 11.89
C HIS A 438 -30.16 7.02 12.47
N GLY A 439 -31.43 7.19 12.62
CA GLY A 439 -32.03 8.46 13.07
C GLY A 439 -33.10 8.29 14.13
N ALA A 440 -33.93 9.33 14.28
CA ALA A 440 -35.12 9.30 15.09
C ALA A 440 -36.27 8.59 14.36
N PRO A 441 -37.20 7.96 15.07
CA PRO A 441 -37.25 7.78 16.52
C PRO A 441 -36.53 6.52 17.04
N ASP A 442 -35.94 5.72 16.14
CA ASP A 442 -35.44 4.38 16.47
C ASP A 442 -34.18 4.40 17.37
N PHE A 443 -33.28 5.36 17.15
CA PHE A 443 -31.98 5.45 17.84
C PHE A 443 -31.82 6.74 18.64
N PHE A 444 -32.24 7.85 18.09
CA PHE A 444 -32.20 9.18 18.67
C PHE A 444 -33.62 9.71 18.92
N THR A 445 -33.77 10.63 19.84
CA THR A 445 -35.02 11.43 19.97
C THR A 445 -35.05 12.49 18.86
N ASP A 446 -36.24 13.02 18.57
CA ASP A 446 -36.34 14.14 17.60
C ASP A 446 -35.57 15.37 18.10
N ASP A 447 -35.54 15.62 19.41
CA ASP A 447 -34.76 16.70 20.03
C ASP A 447 -33.25 16.49 19.90
N ASP A 448 -32.76 15.24 20.00
CA ASP A 448 -31.39 14.91 19.73
C ASP A 448 -31.01 15.28 18.29
N MET A 449 -31.85 14.91 17.32
CA MET A 449 -31.57 15.23 15.91
C MET A 449 -31.65 16.73 15.64
N ALA A 450 -32.60 17.44 16.22
CA ALA A 450 -32.66 18.91 16.13
C ALA A 450 -31.39 19.55 16.74
N THR A 451 -30.92 19.04 17.87
CA THR A 451 -29.70 19.48 18.51
C THR A 451 -28.48 19.17 17.66
N PHE A 452 -28.37 17.95 17.10
CA PHE A 452 -27.28 17.52 16.26
C PHE A 452 -27.02 18.45 15.06
N PHE A 453 -28.11 18.87 14.37
CA PHE A 453 -28.02 19.75 13.20
C PHE A 453 -27.90 21.24 13.55
N SER A 454 -28.29 21.66 14.75
CA SER A 454 -28.24 23.08 15.16
C SER A 454 -26.96 23.44 15.94
N ALA A 455 -26.30 22.47 16.54
CA ALA A 455 -25.13 22.71 17.37
C ALA A 455 -23.90 23.09 16.60
N ASP A 456 -23.03 23.88 17.23
CA ASP A 456 -21.66 24.09 16.80
C ASP A 456 -20.77 23.00 17.42
N TRP A 457 -20.25 22.12 16.60
CA TRP A 457 -19.34 21.06 17.00
C TRP A 457 -17.90 21.55 16.92
N GLN A 458 -17.04 21.12 17.84
CA GLN A 458 -15.62 21.47 17.84
C GLN A 458 -14.76 20.24 17.53
N VAL A 459 -13.80 20.42 16.62
CA VAL A 459 -12.82 19.36 16.28
C VAL A 459 -11.87 19.12 17.45
N HIS A 460 -11.83 17.88 17.92
CA HIS A 460 -10.97 17.45 19.00
C HIS A 460 -9.53 17.24 18.52
N TYR A 461 -8.53 17.48 19.40
CA TYR A 461 -7.11 17.35 19.05
C TYR A 461 -6.68 15.92 18.67
N ASN A 462 -7.41 14.91 19.14
CA ASN A 462 -7.15 13.51 18.81
C ASN A 462 -7.94 13.09 17.57
N SER A 463 -7.67 13.77 16.46
CA SER A 463 -8.25 13.51 15.14
C SER A 463 -7.14 13.11 14.16
N SER A 464 -7.47 12.22 13.23
CA SER A 464 -6.53 11.69 12.25
C SER A 464 -7.23 11.36 10.92
N ARG A 465 -6.50 10.70 10.00
CA ARG A 465 -7.09 10.19 8.74
C ARG A 465 -8.12 9.07 8.96
N THR A 466 -8.05 8.36 10.10
CA THR A 466 -9.06 7.35 10.48
C THR A 466 -10.40 7.96 10.86
N GLY A 467 -10.38 9.11 11.55
CA GLY A 467 -11.60 9.78 11.97
C GLY A 467 -11.34 11.10 12.67
N ILE A 468 -12.29 12.00 12.53
CA ILE A 468 -12.32 13.34 13.11
C ILE A 468 -13.28 13.34 14.28
N ARG A 469 -12.74 13.36 15.50
CA ARG A 469 -13.51 13.38 16.72
C ARG A 469 -14.08 14.77 16.98
N LEU A 470 -15.32 14.83 17.46
CA LEU A 470 -16.01 16.09 17.75
C LEU A 470 -16.40 16.18 19.20
N VAL A 471 -16.42 17.40 19.71
CA VAL A 471 -16.90 17.76 21.05
C VAL A 471 -18.13 18.64 20.88
N GLY A 472 -19.21 18.30 21.59
CA GLY A 472 -20.47 19.02 21.53
C GLY A 472 -21.52 18.44 22.47
N PRO A 473 -22.82 18.72 22.23
CA PRO A 473 -23.91 18.21 23.05
C PRO A 473 -23.97 16.68 23.08
N LYS A 474 -24.38 16.12 24.20
CA LYS A 474 -24.61 14.68 24.36
C LYS A 474 -26.07 14.36 24.02
N PRO A 475 -26.34 13.26 23.30
CA PRO A 475 -27.71 12.77 23.08
C PRO A 475 -28.37 12.27 24.36
N GLU A 476 -29.68 12.41 24.42
CA GLU A 476 -30.52 11.78 25.48
C GLU A 476 -30.86 10.33 25.14
N TRP A 477 -30.75 9.96 23.88
CA TRP A 477 -31.00 8.63 23.31
C TRP A 477 -32.46 8.13 23.41
N ALA A 478 -32.99 7.61 22.31
CA ALA A 478 -34.34 7.00 22.30
C ALA A 478 -34.37 5.62 22.98
N ARG A 479 -33.20 4.94 23.02
CA ARG A 479 -33.08 3.57 23.54
C ARG A 479 -32.77 3.57 25.03
N SER A 480 -33.80 3.68 25.84
CA SER A 480 -33.70 3.75 27.29
C SER A 480 -33.25 2.46 27.97
N ASP A 481 -33.37 1.32 27.30
CA ASP A 481 -32.96 -0.03 27.73
C ASP A 481 -31.50 -0.36 27.37
N GLY A 482 -30.85 0.55 26.71
CA GLY A 482 -29.48 0.41 26.27
C GLY A 482 -29.34 -0.07 24.81
N GLY A 483 -28.08 -0.36 24.41
CA GLY A 483 -27.74 -0.88 23.11
C GLY A 483 -27.66 -2.41 23.04
N GLU A 484 -26.93 -2.91 22.03
CA GLU A 484 -26.64 -4.34 21.88
C GLU A 484 -26.08 -4.92 23.19
N ALA A 485 -26.62 -6.09 23.62
CA ALA A 485 -26.19 -6.78 24.83
C ALA A 485 -26.24 -5.92 26.12
N GLY A 486 -27.11 -4.91 26.19
CA GLY A 486 -27.21 -3.99 27.32
C GLY A 486 -26.08 -2.99 27.45
N MET A 487 -25.31 -2.79 26.40
CA MET A 487 -24.26 -1.78 26.31
C MET A 487 -24.82 -0.36 26.15
N HIS A 488 -23.95 0.61 25.89
CA HIS A 488 -24.35 1.99 25.65
C HIS A 488 -25.38 2.10 24.50
N PRO A 489 -26.37 3.00 24.56
CA PRO A 489 -27.40 3.15 23.52
C PRO A 489 -26.87 3.34 22.09
N SER A 490 -25.64 3.84 21.93
CA SER A 490 -24.99 3.98 20.63
C SER A 490 -24.57 2.65 20.00
N ASN A 491 -24.53 1.55 20.76
CA ASN A 491 -24.10 0.25 20.26
C ASN A 491 -25.22 -0.49 19.54
N ILE A 492 -24.93 -0.96 18.33
CA ILE A 492 -25.76 -1.82 17.50
C ILE A 492 -24.95 -3.03 17.03
N HIS A 493 -25.59 -4.00 16.39
CA HIS A 493 -24.88 -5.03 15.66
C HIS A 493 -24.08 -4.41 14.52
N ASP A 494 -22.87 -4.97 14.27
CA ASP A 494 -21.94 -4.40 13.30
C ASP A 494 -22.62 -4.24 11.93
N ASN A 495 -22.46 -3.05 11.42
CA ASN A 495 -23.00 -2.59 10.16
C ASN A 495 -21.90 -1.93 9.33
N ALA A 496 -22.08 -1.86 8.03
CA ALA A 496 -21.11 -1.25 7.14
C ALA A 496 -21.11 0.28 7.28
N TYR A 497 -19.92 0.86 7.30
CA TYR A 497 -19.69 2.30 7.29
C TYR A 497 -19.34 2.82 5.90
N ALA A 498 -19.49 4.12 5.72
CA ALA A 498 -19.02 4.85 4.56
C ALA A 498 -17.98 5.90 4.97
N VAL A 499 -17.08 6.26 4.06
CA VAL A 499 -16.19 7.42 4.28
C VAL A 499 -17.05 8.68 4.39
N GLY A 500 -16.85 9.45 5.47
CA GLY A 500 -17.66 10.63 5.79
C GLY A 500 -18.86 10.35 6.68
N THR A 501 -19.14 9.10 7.05
CA THR A 501 -20.18 8.77 8.03
C THR A 501 -19.80 9.32 9.41
N VAL A 502 -20.77 9.90 10.10
CA VAL A 502 -20.67 10.35 11.49
C VAL A 502 -21.14 9.21 12.37
N ASP A 503 -20.25 8.54 13.08
CA ASP A 503 -20.61 7.52 14.06
C ASP A 503 -20.56 8.06 15.49
N PHE A 504 -21.39 7.52 16.39
CA PHE A 504 -21.38 7.88 17.81
C PHE A 504 -20.70 6.79 18.63
N THR A 505 -19.40 6.98 18.90
CA THR A 505 -18.66 6.13 19.82
C THR A 505 -18.97 6.55 21.27
N GLY A 506 -19.99 5.95 21.90
CA GLY A 506 -20.59 6.46 23.12
C GLY A 506 -21.34 7.78 22.83
N ASP A 507 -21.09 8.80 23.65
CA ASP A 507 -21.71 10.13 23.47
C ASP A 507 -20.92 11.06 22.55
N MET A 508 -19.84 10.58 21.94
CA MET A 508 -18.92 11.40 21.13
C MET A 508 -19.05 11.04 19.66
N PRO A 509 -19.41 11.98 18.77
CA PRO A 509 -19.43 11.73 17.34
C PRO A 509 -18.03 11.76 16.75
N VAL A 510 -17.79 10.89 15.76
CA VAL A 510 -16.57 10.78 14.98
C VAL A 510 -16.94 10.74 13.50
N ILE A 511 -16.39 11.65 12.70
CA ILE A 511 -16.56 11.59 11.23
C ILE A 511 -15.48 10.67 10.69
N LEU A 512 -15.88 9.58 10.04
CA LEU A 512 -14.94 8.58 9.50
C LEU A 512 -14.18 9.12 8.30
N GLY A 513 -12.86 8.97 8.34
CA GLY A 513 -11.95 9.39 7.28
C GLY A 513 -11.64 8.29 6.27
N PRO A 514 -10.78 8.59 5.27
CA PRO A 514 -10.42 7.64 4.21
C PRO A 514 -9.59 6.44 4.69
N ASP A 515 -9.04 6.50 5.91
CA ASP A 515 -8.35 5.40 6.59
C ASP A 515 -9.20 4.81 7.73
N GLY A 516 -10.51 5.11 7.76
CA GLY A 516 -11.44 4.61 8.76
C GLY A 516 -11.80 3.14 8.59
N PRO A 517 -12.50 2.54 9.58
CA PRO A 517 -12.96 1.16 9.51
C PRO A 517 -14.13 1.01 8.54
N SER A 518 -14.25 -0.17 7.93
CA SER A 518 -15.34 -0.50 7.00
C SER A 518 -16.59 -1.02 7.69
N LEU A 519 -16.44 -1.58 8.87
CA LEU A 519 -17.50 -2.14 9.70
C LEU A 519 -17.41 -1.56 11.11
N GLY A 520 -18.52 -1.59 11.81
CA GLY A 520 -18.56 -1.32 13.24
C GLY A 520 -19.96 -1.29 13.82
N GLY A 521 -20.04 -1.40 15.12
CA GLY A 521 -21.29 -1.50 15.88
C GLY A 521 -21.73 -0.20 16.53
N PHE A 522 -21.79 0.92 15.78
CA PHE A 522 -22.23 2.21 16.27
C PHE A 522 -23.28 2.86 15.38
N VAL A 523 -24.18 3.60 15.98
CA VAL A 523 -25.23 4.33 15.25
C VAL A 523 -24.67 5.53 14.50
N CYS A 524 -25.18 5.77 13.30
CA CYS A 524 -24.71 6.79 12.37
C CYS A 524 -25.86 7.70 11.93
N PRO A 525 -26.05 8.91 12.52
CA PRO A 525 -27.16 9.80 12.20
C PRO A 525 -27.00 10.56 10.88
N ALA A 526 -25.76 10.68 10.36
CA ALA A 526 -25.51 11.44 9.14
C ALA A 526 -24.27 10.95 8.39
N THR A 527 -24.23 11.23 7.08
CA THR A 527 -23.05 11.01 6.24
C THR A 527 -22.76 12.26 5.42
N VAL A 528 -21.51 12.73 5.44
CA VAL A 528 -21.03 13.89 4.66
C VAL A 528 -21.13 13.57 3.17
N ILE A 529 -21.73 14.47 2.39
CA ILE A 529 -21.88 14.29 0.94
C ILE A 529 -20.52 14.26 0.23
N SER A 530 -20.44 13.55 -0.88
CA SER A 530 -19.19 13.37 -1.64
C SER A 530 -18.54 14.70 -2.04
N ALA A 531 -19.33 15.71 -2.42
CA ALA A 531 -18.87 17.05 -2.78
C ALA A 531 -18.23 17.84 -1.61
N ASP A 532 -18.48 17.46 -0.35
CA ASP A 532 -17.93 18.12 0.84
C ASP A 532 -16.84 17.29 1.56
N ARG A 533 -16.58 16.04 1.16
CA ARG A 533 -15.57 15.20 1.83
C ARG A 533 -14.18 15.83 1.87
N TRP A 534 -13.82 16.62 0.87
CA TRP A 534 -12.55 17.34 0.83
C TRP A 534 -12.34 18.25 2.04
N LYS A 535 -13.41 18.84 2.59
CA LYS A 535 -13.37 19.70 3.78
C LYS A 535 -12.82 18.96 4.99
N LEU A 536 -13.11 17.66 5.11
CA LEU A 536 -12.60 16.81 6.19
C LEU A 536 -11.08 16.80 6.22
N GLY A 537 -10.46 16.84 5.04
CA GLY A 537 -9.00 16.92 4.90
C GLY A 537 -8.40 18.22 5.43
N GLN A 538 -9.18 19.28 5.52
CA GLN A 538 -8.70 20.60 5.94
C GLN A 538 -9.05 20.96 7.40
N LEU A 539 -9.90 20.16 8.06
CA LEU A 539 -10.24 20.36 9.47
C LEU A 539 -9.02 20.16 10.37
N LYS A 540 -8.83 21.05 11.33
CA LYS A 540 -7.79 20.98 12.37
C LYS A 540 -8.38 21.12 13.78
N ALA A 541 -7.63 20.70 14.77
CA ALA A 541 -8.02 20.82 16.17
C ALA A 541 -8.43 22.24 16.55
N GLY A 542 -9.60 22.38 17.18
CA GLY A 542 -10.17 23.65 17.58
C GLY A 542 -11.14 24.29 16.58
N ASP A 543 -11.11 23.87 15.31
CA ASP A 543 -12.09 24.33 14.30
C ASP A 543 -13.51 24.00 14.76
N ARG A 544 -14.45 24.81 14.31
CA ARG A 544 -15.88 24.60 14.54
C ARG A 544 -16.56 24.16 13.28
N LEU A 545 -17.56 23.31 13.42
CA LEU A 545 -18.38 22.88 12.29
C LEU A 545 -19.84 22.73 12.68
N ARG A 546 -20.70 22.86 11.66
CA ARG A 546 -22.13 22.60 11.75
C ARG A 546 -22.53 21.67 10.62
N PHE A 547 -23.41 20.73 10.92
CA PHE A 547 -23.98 19.83 9.93
C PHE A 547 -25.21 20.46 9.27
N VAL A 548 -25.22 20.47 7.93
CA VAL A 548 -26.31 21.03 7.14
C VAL A 548 -26.99 19.93 6.34
N PRO A 549 -28.19 19.47 6.73
CA PRO A 549 -28.85 18.40 6.01
C PRO A 549 -29.29 18.85 4.61
N LEU A 550 -29.15 17.96 3.62
CA LEU A 550 -29.55 18.17 2.23
C LEU A 550 -30.51 17.09 1.73
N SER A 551 -31.10 17.34 0.57
CA SER A 551 -31.74 16.31 -0.25
C SER A 551 -30.69 15.47 -0.98
N LEU A 552 -31.05 14.23 -1.33
CA LEU A 552 -30.21 13.34 -2.11
C LEU A 552 -29.99 13.90 -3.52
N GLU A 553 -31.00 14.51 -4.12
CA GLU A 553 -30.96 15.13 -5.44
C GLU A 553 -29.99 16.32 -5.49
N ASP A 554 -29.96 17.15 -4.44
CA ASP A 554 -29.01 18.27 -4.35
C ASP A 554 -27.57 17.75 -4.17
N ALA A 555 -27.38 16.70 -3.38
CA ALA A 555 -26.08 16.08 -3.19
C ALA A 555 -25.53 15.52 -4.51
N ASP A 556 -26.35 14.78 -5.26
CA ASP A 556 -25.98 14.23 -6.58
C ASP A 556 -25.63 15.34 -7.59
N ARG A 557 -26.41 16.43 -7.62
CA ARG A 557 -26.15 17.57 -8.51
C ARG A 557 -24.85 18.30 -8.15
N LEU A 558 -24.60 18.50 -6.86
CA LEU A 558 -23.38 19.16 -6.40
C LEU A 558 -22.12 18.33 -6.69
N ALA A 559 -22.21 17.00 -6.57
CA ALA A 559 -21.11 16.13 -6.93
C ALA A 559 -20.80 16.19 -8.45
N ALA A 560 -21.82 16.10 -9.27
CA ALA A 560 -21.70 16.20 -10.73
C ALA A 560 -21.14 17.57 -11.17
N GLU A 561 -21.60 18.66 -10.54
CA GLU A 561 -21.06 20.00 -10.80
C GLU A 561 -19.59 20.10 -10.40
N GLN A 562 -19.19 19.58 -9.25
CA GLN A 562 -17.79 19.59 -8.81
C GLN A 562 -16.88 18.90 -9.83
N ASP A 563 -17.28 17.74 -10.33
CA ASP A 563 -16.54 17.03 -11.37
C ASP A 563 -16.48 17.82 -12.69
N ALA A 564 -17.59 18.42 -13.11
CA ALA A 564 -17.63 19.28 -14.31
C ALA A 564 -16.75 20.52 -14.14
N CYS A 565 -16.77 21.16 -12.97
CA CYS A 565 -15.92 22.31 -12.65
C CYS A 565 -14.43 21.96 -12.67
N LEU A 566 -14.05 20.79 -12.15
CA LEU A 566 -12.67 20.28 -12.21
C LEU A 566 -12.23 20.03 -13.64
N ALA A 567 -13.06 19.35 -14.44
CA ALA A 567 -12.76 19.05 -15.84
C ALA A 567 -12.62 20.33 -16.69
N GLY A 568 -13.50 21.29 -16.50
CA GLY A 568 -13.54 22.54 -17.26
C GLY A 568 -12.74 23.70 -16.67
N LEU A 569 -12.19 23.56 -15.46
CA LEU A 569 -11.62 24.66 -14.64
C LEU A 569 -12.58 25.88 -14.58
N SER A 570 -13.84 25.63 -14.35
CA SER A 570 -14.92 26.63 -14.32
C SER A 570 -15.48 26.81 -12.90
N ALA A 571 -16.04 27.99 -12.63
CA ALA A 571 -16.65 28.28 -11.33
C ALA A 571 -17.94 27.47 -11.10
N PRO A 572 -18.21 27.00 -9.86
CA PRO A 572 -19.48 26.39 -9.51
C PRO A 572 -20.60 27.42 -9.56
N THR A 573 -21.80 26.98 -9.96
CA THR A 573 -22.98 27.85 -10.15
C THR A 573 -24.19 27.39 -9.36
N LEU A 574 -24.21 26.12 -8.94
CA LEU A 574 -25.37 25.52 -8.27
C LEU A 574 -25.48 25.95 -6.80
N SER A 575 -26.73 26.10 -6.36
CA SER A 575 -27.09 26.23 -4.96
C SER A 575 -28.12 25.16 -4.62
N PRO A 576 -28.10 24.58 -3.39
CA PRO A 576 -29.13 23.67 -2.92
C PRO A 576 -30.51 24.31 -2.99
N ALA A 577 -31.52 23.59 -3.50
CA ALA A 577 -32.84 24.12 -3.74
C ALA A 577 -33.97 23.21 -3.22
N ALA A 578 -33.70 21.91 -3.02
CA ALA A 578 -34.68 20.97 -2.57
C ALA A 578 -34.78 20.90 -1.02
N ALA A 579 -35.92 20.50 -0.51
CA ALA A 579 -36.07 20.29 0.94
C ALA A 579 -35.14 19.17 1.43
N PRO A 580 -34.50 19.30 2.60
CA PRO A 580 -33.63 18.27 3.15
C PRO A 580 -34.40 16.99 3.45
N VAL A 581 -33.67 15.88 3.49
CA VAL A 581 -34.21 14.58 3.92
C VAL A 581 -34.58 14.64 5.41
N THR A 582 -35.82 14.26 5.76
CA THR A 582 -36.32 14.27 7.14
C THR A 582 -36.39 12.88 7.77
N THR A 583 -36.20 11.83 6.98
CA THR A 583 -36.13 10.44 7.44
C THR A 583 -35.06 9.69 6.67
N PRO A 584 -34.28 8.81 7.32
CA PRO A 584 -33.29 7.99 6.63
C PRO A 584 -33.91 6.86 5.78
N ILE A 585 -35.20 6.57 5.95
CA ILE A 585 -35.89 5.45 5.30
C ILE A 585 -36.33 5.87 3.91
N LEU A 586 -35.77 5.18 2.89
CA LEU A 586 -36.12 5.37 1.49
C LEU A 586 -37.34 4.55 1.08
N ASP A 587 -37.43 3.32 1.59
CA ASP A 587 -38.56 2.39 1.37
C ASP A 587 -38.54 1.27 2.40
N ARG A 588 -39.63 0.51 2.48
CA ARG A 588 -39.81 -0.59 3.41
C ARG A 588 -40.65 -1.70 2.77
N LEU A 589 -40.22 -2.95 2.96
CA LEU A 589 -41.07 -4.11 2.72
C LEU A 589 -41.45 -4.72 4.06
N GLU A 590 -42.76 -4.80 4.29
CA GLU A 590 -43.30 -5.36 5.53
C GLU A 590 -42.96 -6.85 5.66
N GLU A 591 -42.82 -7.31 6.92
CA GLU A 591 -42.63 -8.72 7.24
C GLU A 591 -43.74 -9.59 6.63
N LYS A 592 -43.37 -10.73 6.07
CA LYS A 592 -44.29 -11.71 5.47
C LYS A 592 -44.07 -13.08 6.14
N GLU A 593 -44.99 -14.00 5.85
CA GLU A 593 -44.90 -15.38 6.35
C GLU A 593 -43.60 -16.08 5.94
N ASP A 594 -43.06 -15.71 4.76
CA ASP A 594 -41.86 -16.28 4.14
C ASP A 594 -40.62 -15.37 4.13
N GLY A 595 -40.62 -14.18 4.79
CA GLY A 595 -39.49 -13.28 4.76
C GLY A 595 -39.53 -12.19 5.83
N PRO A 596 -38.34 -11.74 6.31
CA PRO A 596 -38.24 -10.68 7.29
C PRO A 596 -38.67 -9.32 6.72
N GLU A 597 -38.97 -8.36 7.60
CA GLU A 597 -39.01 -6.96 7.20
C GLU A 597 -37.72 -6.55 6.53
N VAL A 598 -37.82 -5.74 5.45
CA VAL A 598 -36.64 -5.15 4.78
C VAL A 598 -36.76 -3.64 4.77
N VAL A 599 -35.74 -2.96 5.29
CA VAL A 599 -35.71 -1.49 5.34
C VAL A 599 -34.56 -0.99 4.47
N TYR A 600 -34.88 -0.15 3.49
CA TYR A 600 -33.88 0.53 2.64
C TYR A 600 -33.60 1.91 3.21
N ARG A 601 -32.34 2.18 3.56
CA ARG A 601 -31.95 3.45 4.18
C ARG A 601 -30.92 4.21 3.36
N ALA A 602 -31.01 5.54 3.38
CA ALA A 602 -29.94 6.40 2.88
C ALA A 602 -28.74 6.33 3.84
N ALA A 603 -27.58 5.99 3.33
CA ALA A 603 -26.31 5.96 4.07
C ALA A 603 -25.28 6.92 3.49
N GLY A 604 -25.77 8.02 2.88
CA GLY A 604 -25.01 9.00 2.12
C GLY A 604 -25.54 9.14 0.68
N ASP A 605 -24.92 10.01 -0.10
CA ASP A 605 -25.29 10.24 -1.50
C ASP A 605 -24.84 9.11 -2.45
N ARG A 606 -23.85 8.31 -2.04
CA ARG A 606 -23.28 7.20 -2.82
C ARG A 606 -23.45 5.83 -2.20
N TYR A 607 -24.23 5.73 -1.12
CA TYR A 607 -24.42 4.49 -0.36
C TYR A 607 -25.89 4.26 -0.04
N LEU A 608 -26.32 3.03 -0.17
CA LEU A 608 -27.64 2.55 0.24
C LEU A 608 -27.46 1.36 1.19
N LEU A 609 -28.08 1.43 2.36
CA LEU A 609 -28.07 0.34 3.34
C LEU A 609 -29.39 -0.43 3.27
N VAL A 610 -29.30 -1.75 3.09
CA VAL A 610 -30.44 -2.69 3.18
C VAL A 610 -30.34 -3.39 4.52
N GLU A 611 -31.35 -3.28 5.36
CA GLU A 611 -31.44 -3.93 6.68
C GLU A 611 -32.57 -4.97 6.72
N TYR A 612 -32.31 -6.05 7.43
CA TYR A 612 -33.25 -7.17 7.58
C TYR A 612 -33.70 -7.36 9.03
N GLY A 613 -35.01 -7.44 9.27
CA GLY A 613 -35.63 -7.84 10.53
C GLY A 613 -35.24 -6.97 11.73
N PRO A 614 -35.48 -7.46 12.97
CA PRO A 614 -35.20 -6.74 14.21
C PRO A 614 -33.69 -6.64 14.51
N LEU A 615 -33.32 -5.76 15.45
CA LEU A 615 -31.93 -5.59 15.94
C LEU A 615 -31.52 -6.77 16.85
N GLU A 616 -31.47 -7.96 16.28
CA GLU A 616 -31.11 -9.21 16.98
C GLU A 616 -30.01 -9.96 16.22
N LEU A 617 -29.22 -10.72 16.97
CA LEU A 617 -28.21 -11.63 16.39
C LEU A 617 -28.91 -12.93 15.92
N ASP A 618 -29.38 -12.92 14.69
CA ASP A 618 -29.96 -14.08 14.01
C ASP A 618 -29.17 -14.43 12.74
N LEU A 619 -28.67 -15.65 12.67
CA LEU A 619 -27.91 -16.14 11.52
C LEU A 619 -28.75 -16.15 10.23
N ARG A 620 -30.08 -16.32 10.32
CA ARG A 620 -30.95 -16.26 9.15
C ARG A 620 -30.93 -14.87 8.50
N LEU A 621 -30.92 -13.80 9.30
CA LEU A 621 -30.80 -12.42 8.79
C LEU A 621 -29.43 -12.20 8.13
N ARG A 622 -28.37 -12.75 8.73
CA ARG A 622 -27.03 -12.69 8.11
C ARG A 622 -26.98 -13.42 6.77
N PHE A 623 -27.57 -14.60 6.70
CA PHE A 623 -27.62 -15.38 5.44
C PHE A 623 -28.52 -14.69 4.40
N ARG A 624 -29.57 -13.99 4.81
CA ARG A 624 -30.37 -13.17 3.87
C ARG A 624 -29.56 -12.05 3.27
N ALA A 625 -28.81 -11.30 4.07
CA ALA A 625 -27.89 -10.26 3.58
C ALA A 625 -26.84 -10.85 2.61
N HIS A 626 -26.33 -12.05 2.92
CA HIS A 626 -25.40 -12.75 2.05
C HIS A 626 -26.02 -13.21 0.73
N ALA A 627 -27.25 -13.70 0.77
CA ALA A 627 -27.98 -14.10 -0.45
C ALA A 627 -28.18 -12.92 -1.40
N LEU A 628 -28.55 -11.74 -0.86
CA LEU A 628 -28.63 -10.53 -1.67
C LEU A 628 -27.28 -10.13 -2.25
N MET A 629 -26.20 -10.24 -1.48
CA MET A 629 -24.84 -9.96 -1.95
C MET A 629 -24.48 -10.88 -3.12
N LEU A 630 -24.67 -12.19 -2.98
CA LEU A 630 -24.40 -13.15 -4.06
C LEU A 630 -25.23 -12.89 -5.32
N TRP A 631 -26.52 -12.54 -5.15
CA TRP A 631 -27.36 -12.18 -6.27
C TRP A 631 -26.84 -10.97 -7.03
N LEU A 632 -26.39 -9.92 -6.31
CA LEU A 632 -25.81 -8.72 -6.91
C LEU A 632 -24.45 -9.00 -7.58
N GLU A 633 -23.64 -9.91 -7.02
CA GLU A 633 -22.37 -10.35 -7.60
C GLU A 633 -22.57 -11.17 -8.89
N GLU A 634 -23.65 -11.94 -8.98
CA GLU A 634 -24.03 -12.70 -10.18
C GLU A 634 -24.56 -11.78 -11.27
N GLU A 635 -25.48 -10.88 -10.95
CA GLU A 635 -26.09 -9.93 -11.89
C GLU A 635 -25.08 -8.88 -12.40
N LYS A 636 -24.11 -8.51 -11.59
CA LYS A 636 -23.04 -7.53 -11.90
C LYS A 636 -23.58 -6.24 -12.55
N PRO A 637 -24.55 -5.55 -11.96
CA PRO A 637 -25.10 -4.36 -12.58
C PRO A 637 -24.04 -3.27 -12.66
N ASP A 638 -23.96 -2.60 -13.81
CA ASP A 638 -23.11 -1.44 -13.98
C ASP A 638 -23.46 -0.36 -12.97
N GLY A 639 -22.47 0.27 -12.38
CA GLY A 639 -22.63 1.35 -11.41
C GLY A 639 -22.59 0.90 -9.94
N ILE A 640 -22.60 -0.40 -9.62
CA ILE A 640 -22.27 -0.89 -8.29
C ILE A 640 -20.73 -0.95 -8.18
N LEU A 641 -20.18 -0.30 -7.16
CA LEU A 641 -18.75 -0.20 -6.93
C LEU A 641 -18.25 -1.24 -5.91
N GLU A 642 -18.98 -1.40 -4.80
CA GLU A 642 -18.63 -2.32 -3.72
C GLU A 642 -19.87 -2.77 -2.95
N LEU A 643 -19.83 -3.99 -2.40
CA LEU A 643 -20.87 -4.56 -1.55
C LEU A 643 -20.25 -4.90 -0.19
N THR A 644 -20.76 -4.31 0.88
CA THR A 644 -20.20 -4.52 2.23
C THR A 644 -21.28 -5.12 3.15
N PRO A 645 -21.15 -6.40 3.53
CA PRO A 645 -22.10 -7.05 4.41
C PRO A 645 -21.85 -6.68 5.88
N GLY A 646 -22.91 -6.30 6.58
CA GLY A 646 -22.99 -6.25 8.04
C GLY A 646 -23.59 -7.52 8.63
N ILE A 647 -23.92 -7.50 9.93
CA ILE A 647 -24.49 -8.67 10.63
C ILE A 647 -25.89 -9.01 10.11
N ARG A 648 -26.74 -8.01 9.90
CA ARG A 648 -28.11 -8.14 9.38
C ARG A 648 -28.39 -7.15 8.25
N SER A 649 -27.35 -6.68 7.57
CA SER A 649 -27.47 -5.63 6.56
C SER A 649 -26.49 -5.85 5.41
N LEU A 650 -26.78 -5.20 4.29
CA LEU A 650 -25.87 -5.07 3.16
C LEU A 650 -25.79 -3.60 2.75
N GLN A 651 -24.61 -3.03 2.73
CA GLN A 651 -24.39 -1.72 2.15
C GLN A 651 -23.97 -1.83 0.70
N VAL A 652 -24.65 -1.10 -0.17
CA VAL A 652 -24.35 -0.98 -1.60
C VAL A 652 -23.69 0.37 -1.84
N HIS A 653 -22.43 0.37 -2.22
CA HIS A 653 -21.71 1.53 -2.74
C HIS A 653 -21.93 1.62 -4.24
N PHE A 654 -22.46 2.71 -4.75
CA PHE A 654 -22.83 2.84 -6.15
C PHE A 654 -22.54 4.23 -6.69
N GLU A 655 -22.51 4.35 -8.02
CA GLU A 655 -22.32 5.59 -8.77
C GLU A 655 -23.66 6.07 -9.33
N PRO A 656 -24.29 7.11 -8.74
CA PRO A 656 -25.60 7.59 -9.14
C PRO A 656 -25.71 8.07 -10.59
N SER A 657 -24.59 8.50 -11.18
CA SER A 657 -24.54 8.92 -12.60
C SER A 657 -24.64 7.76 -13.59
N VAL A 658 -24.32 6.55 -13.16
CA VAL A 658 -24.39 5.29 -13.94
C VAL A 658 -25.63 4.50 -13.55
N LEU A 659 -25.88 4.35 -12.26
CA LEU A 659 -27.04 3.63 -11.70
C LEU A 659 -27.85 4.58 -10.82
N PRO A 660 -28.92 5.22 -11.34
CA PRO A 660 -29.77 6.10 -10.55
C PRO A 660 -30.32 5.39 -9.33
N ARG A 661 -30.36 6.08 -8.18
CA ARG A 661 -30.80 5.53 -6.88
C ARG A 661 -32.18 4.87 -6.96
N ARG A 662 -33.11 5.47 -7.72
CA ARG A 662 -34.44 4.89 -7.93
C ARG A 662 -34.34 3.52 -8.60
N ASP A 663 -33.51 3.39 -9.62
CA ASP A 663 -33.39 2.17 -10.39
C ASP A 663 -32.66 1.07 -9.57
N LEU A 664 -31.68 1.47 -8.75
CA LEU A 664 -31.07 0.58 -7.76
C LEU A 664 -32.10 0.08 -6.73
N LEU A 665 -32.94 0.97 -6.18
CA LEU A 665 -33.96 0.59 -5.21
C LEU A 665 -34.98 -0.41 -5.81
N GLU A 666 -35.45 -0.16 -7.05
CA GLU A 666 -36.33 -1.09 -7.75
C GLU A 666 -35.66 -2.44 -8.07
N MET A 667 -34.34 -2.42 -8.37
CA MET A 667 -33.55 -3.63 -8.55
C MET A 667 -33.47 -4.44 -7.25
N LEU A 668 -33.17 -3.82 -6.13
CA LEU A 668 -33.08 -4.46 -4.81
C LEU A 668 -34.44 -5.05 -4.38
N LYS A 669 -35.52 -4.31 -4.58
CA LYS A 669 -36.88 -4.80 -4.30
C LYS A 669 -37.26 -6.00 -5.18
N ARG A 670 -36.82 -6.02 -6.44
CA ARG A 670 -37.01 -7.14 -7.34
C ARG A 670 -36.18 -8.36 -6.92
N ALA A 671 -34.94 -8.13 -6.45
CA ALA A 671 -34.09 -9.19 -5.92
C ALA A 671 -34.78 -9.91 -4.75
N GLU A 672 -35.42 -9.18 -3.84
CA GLU A 672 -36.17 -9.75 -2.70
C GLU A 672 -37.26 -10.73 -3.13
N LEU A 673 -37.89 -10.54 -4.30
CA LEU A 673 -38.89 -11.46 -4.82
C LEU A 673 -38.30 -12.80 -5.33
N THR A 674 -37.00 -12.81 -5.62
CA THR A 674 -36.28 -13.99 -6.14
C THR A 674 -35.56 -14.76 -5.05
N LEU A 675 -35.27 -14.10 -3.90
CA LEU A 675 -34.56 -14.68 -2.75
C LEU A 675 -35.46 -15.48 -1.80
N ASP A 676 -36.63 -15.92 -2.26
CA ASP A 676 -37.77 -16.38 -1.45
C ASP A 676 -37.62 -17.70 -0.70
N LYS A 677 -36.53 -18.43 -0.80
CA LYS A 677 -36.37 -19.72 -0.13
C LYS A 677 -35.03 -19.85 0.54
N GLN A 678 -34.92 -19.23 1.73
CA GLN A 678 -33.70 -19.30 2.55
C GLN A 678 -33.35 -20.70 3.08
N ASP A 679 -34.32 -21.59 3.19
CA ASP A 679 -34.10 -22.94 3.73
C ASP A 679 -33.23 -23.83 2.83
N ASP A 680 -33.07 -23.44 1.56
CA ASP A 680 -32.32 -24.20 0.55
C ASP A 680 -30.99 -23.49 0.14
N LEU A 681 -30.57 -22.40 0.84
CA LEU A 681 -29.33 -21.70 0.51
C LEU A 681 -28.10 -22.52 0.89
N GLU A 682 -27.35 -23.00 -0.09
CA GLU A 682 -26.05 -23.62 0.09
C GLU A 682 -24.94 -22.58 -0.16
N VAL A 683 -24.08 -22.38 0.83
CA VAL A 683 -22.95 -21.45 0.76
C VAL A 683 -21.65 -22.25 0.83
N PRO A 684 -20.76 -22.13 -0.17
CA PRO A 684 -19.41 -22.70 -0.06
C PRO A 684 -18.72 -22.20 1.20
N SER A 685 -18.24 -23.10 2.02
CA SER A 685 -17.58 -22.74 3.28
C SER A 685 -16.37 -23.62 3.55
N ARG A 686 -15.50 -23.14 4.43
CA ARG A 686 -14.34 -23.87 4.92
C ARG A 686 -14.21 -23.73 6.43
N ILE A 687 -13.67 -24.73 7.07
CA ILE A 687 -13.32 -24.68 8.50
C ILE A 687 -11.84 -24.32 8.60
N VAL A 688 -11.55 -23.25 9.34
CA VAL A 688 -10.18 -22.79 9.60
C VAL A 688 -9.91 -22.94 11.08
N HIS A 689 -8.81 -23.62 11.43
CA HIS A 689 -8.34 -23.75 12.80
C HIS A 689 -7.23 -22.74 13.05
N LEU A 690 -7.49 -21.78 13.94
CA LEU A 690 -6.52 -20.76 14.33
C LEU A 690 -5.92 -21.09 15.69
N PRO A 691 -4.56 -21.10 15.84
CA PRO A 691 -3.94 -21.23 17.15
C PRO A 691 -4.23 -19.98 17.99
N LEU A 692 -4.34 -20.14 19.30
CA LEU A 692 -4.55 -19.05 20.24
C LEU A 692 -3.55 -19.15 21.41
N SER A 693 -2.70 -18.14 21.55
CA SER A 693 -1.91 -17.89 22.75
C SER A 693 -2.83 -17.32 23.83
N TRP A 694 -3.25 -18.20 24.76
CA TRP A 694 -4.18 -17.83 25.83
C TRP A 694 -3.52 -16.88 26.83
N ASP A 695 -4.24 -15.79 27.20
CA ASP A 695 -3.74 -14.77 28.14
C ASP A 695 -2.36 -14.24 27.73
N ASP A 696 -2.23 -13.85 26.48
CA ASP A 696 -0.95 -13.44 25.85
C ASP A 696 -0.32 -12.22 26.52
N GLU A 697 1.01 -12.19 26.55
CA GLU A 697 1.77 -11.10 27.19
C GLU A 697 1.51 -9.73 26.57
N ALA A 698 1.35 -9.64 25.24
CA ALA A 698 1.05 -8.38 24.57
C ALA A 698 -0.35 -7.85 24.94
N CYS A 699 -1.33 -8.74 25.15
CA CYS A 699 -2.64 -8.39 25.68
C CYS A 699 -2.56 -7.85 27.12
N ARG A 700 -1.78 -8.50 27.98
CA ARG A 700 -1.54 -8.03 29.35
C ARG A 700 -0.86 -6.66 29.38
N LEU A 701 0.13 -6.45 28.51
CA LEU A 701 0.77 -5.14 28.35
C LEU A 701 -0.21 -4.05 27.91
N ALA A 702 -1.15 -4.37 27.00
CA ALA A 702 -2.18 -3.42 26.58
C ALA A 702 -3.13 -3.05 27.72
N ILE A 703 -3.52 -4.01 28.56
CA ILE A 703 -4.33 -3.78 29.78
C ILE A 703 -3.57 -2.89 30.77
N GLU A 704 -2.28 -3.16 31.01
CA GLU A 704 -1.43 -2.37 31.89
C GLU A 704 -1.30 -0.91 31.40
N LYS A 705 -0.97 -0.70 30.14
CA LYS A 705 -0.90 0.64 29.52
C LYS A 705 -2.21 1.40 29.67
N TYR A 706 -3.34 0.72 29.44
CA TYR A 706 -4.66 1.31 29.61
C TYR A 706 -4.92 1.77 31.04
N THR A 707 -4.64 0.92 32.03
CA THR A 707 -4.82 1.22 33.45
C THR A 707 -3.94 2.39 33.88
N GLN A 708 -2.73 2.52 33.33
CA GLN A 708 -1.80 3.60 33.66
C GLN A 708 -2.20 4.94 33.03
N SER A 709 -2.70 4.94 31.79
CA SER A 709 -2.83 6.16 30.99
C SER A 709 -4.26 6.60 30.69
N VAL A 710 -5.25 5.70 30.78
CA VAL A 710 -6.63 6.00 30.39
C VAL A 710 -7.59 5.93 31.55
N ARG A 711 -7.71 4.77 32.22
CA ARG A 711 -8.68 4.58 33.31
C ARG A 711 -8.15 3.60 34.35
N LYS A 712 -7.83 4.10 35.55
CA LYS A 712 -7.23 3.33 36.65
C LYS A 712 -8.18 2.35 37.33
N ASP A 713 -9.47 2.68 37.37
CA ASP A 713 -10.55 2.00 38.12
C ASP A 713 -11.49 1.22 37.20
N ALA A 714 -11.02 0.82 36.00
CA ALA A 714 -11.84 0.11 35.07
C ALA A 714 -12.24 -1.29 35.61
N PRO A 715 -13.55 -1.65 35.59
CA PRO A 715 -14.04 -2.89 36.20
C PRO A 715 -13.56 -4.17 35.50
N TRP A 716 -13.02 -4.06 34.30
CA TRP A 716 -12.42 -5.14 33.49
C TRP A 716 -10.91 -5.28 33.69
N CYS A 717 -10.30 -4.44 34.52
CA CYS A 717 -8.89 -4.51 34.89
C CYS A 717 -8.72 -5.11 36.30
N PRO A 718 -7.61 -5.77 36.60
CA PRO A 718 -6.42 -6.00 35.76
C PRO A 718 -6.50 -7.21 34.83
N SER A 719 -7.58 -7.99 34.83
CA SER A 719 -7.74 -9.20 34.00
C SER A 719 -9.07 -9.20 33.25
N ASN A 720 -9.00 -9.12 31.92
CA ASN A 720 -10.20 -9.20 31.09
C ASN A 720 -10.86 -10.60 31.17
N ILE A 721 -10.05 -11.66 31.28
CA ILE A 721 -10.58 -13.03 31.37
C ILE A 721 -11.37 -13.22 32.67
N GLU A 722 -10.86 -12.69 33.77
CA GLU A 722 -11.57 -12.72 35.07
C GLU A 722 -12.86 -11.86 35.02
N PHE A 723 -12.83 -10.75 34.29
CA PHE A 723 -14.01 -9.95 34.06
C PHE A 723 -15.06 -10.74 33.26
N ILE A 724 -14.66 -11.40 32.14
CA ILE A 724 -15.52 -12.26 31.32
C ILE A 724 -16.13 -13.35 32.17
N ARG A 725 -15.32 -14.05 32.99
CA ARG A 725 -15.81 -15.08 33.92
C ARG A 725 -16.93 -14.56 34.81
N ARG A 726 -16.69 -13.42 35.45
CA ARG A 726 -17.59 -12.83 36.45
C ARG A 726 -18.91 -12.39 35.87
N ILE A 727 -18.91 -11.70 34.72
CA ILE A 727 -20.14 -11.19 34.13
C ILE A 727 -21.00 -12.28 33.47
N ASN A 728 -20.39 -13.40 33.09
CA ASN A 728 -21.13 -14.56 32.55
C ASN A 728 -21.51 -15.57 33.66
N GLY A 729 -21.21 -15.28 34.94
CA GLY A 729 -21.58 -16.14 36.08
C GLY A 729 -20.90 -17.52 36.07
N LEU A 730 -19.67 -17.61 35.48
CA LEU A 730 -18.94 -18.89 35.37
C LEU A 730 -18.11 -19.14 36.65
N ASP A 731 -17.91 -20.41 36.96
CA ASP A 731 -17.24 -20.84 38.19
C ASP A 731 -15.74 -20.61 38.16
N SER A 732 -15.11 -20.75 36.97
CA SER A 732 -13.64 -20.65 36.84
C SER A 732 -13.19 -20.05 35.53
N ILE A 733 -11.93 -19.59 35.46
CA ILE A 733 -11.24 -19.18 34.25
C ILE A 733 -11.09 -20.38 33.29
N ASP A 734 -10.90 -21.59 33.80
CA ASP A 734 -10.80 -22.79 32.99
C ASP A 734 -12.12 -23.07 32.25
N GLU A 735 -13.24 -22.72 32.83
CA GLU A 735 -14.55 -22.82 32.17
C GLU A 735 -14.67 -21.80 31.01
N VAL A 736 -14.21 -20.57 31.21
CA VAL A 736 -14.11 -19.56 30.12
C VAL A 736 -13.28 -20.12 28.98
N LYS A 737 -12.10 -20.65 29.31
CA LYS A 737 -11.18 -21.26 28.33
C LYS A 737 -11.84 -22.43 27.60
N LYS A 738 -12.46 -23.33 28.34
CA LYS A 738 -13.15 -24.49 27.77
C LYS A 738 -14.24 -24.09 26.78
N ILE A 739 -15.14 -23.16 27.16
CA ILE A 739 -16.20 -22.68 26.27
C ILE A 739 -15.61 -22.10 24.99
N LEU A 740 -14.58 -21.25 25.11
CA LEU A 740 -13.98 -20.56 23.98
C LEU A 740 -13.28 -21.52 23.01
N PHE A 741 -12.58 -22.54 23.51
CA PHE A 741 -11.83 -23.50 22.69
C PHE A 741 -12.70 -24.65 22.12
N GLU A 742 -13.83 -24.97 22.75
CA GLU A 742 -14.77 -25.99 22.26
C GLU A 742 -15.77 -25.41 21.25
N ALA A 743 -15.94 -24.09 21.22
CA ALA A 743 -16.86 -23.43 20.31
C ALA A 743 -16.41 -23.51 18.86
N SER A 744 -17.36 -23.77 17.97
CA SER A 744 -17.23 -23.48 16.55
C SER A 744 -17.84 -22.12 16.26
N TYR A 745 -17.15 -21.30 15.52
CA TYR A 745 -17.54 -19.92 15.24
C TYR A 745 -17.97 -19.76 13.78
N VAL A 746 -19.02 -19.00 13.57
CA VAL A 746 -19.42 -18.51 12.24
C VAL A 746 -18.84 -17.12 12.06
N VAL A 747 -18.05 -16.93 11.01
CA VAL A 747 -17.57 -15.60 10.63
C VAL A 747 -18.72 -14.79 10.06
N MET A 748 -19.01 -13.67 10.70
CA MET A 748 -20.13 -12.80 10.35
C MET A 748 -19.72 -11.68 9.41
N GLY A 749 -18.45 -11.29 9.46
CA GLY A 749 -17.84 -10.27 8.62
C GLY A 749 -16.33 -10.30 8.71
N LEU A 750 -15.67 -9.61 7.79
CA LEU A 750 -14.22 -9.43 7.77
C LEU A 750 -13.87 -7.96 7.91
N GLY A 751 -12.82 -7.65 8.63
CA GLY A 751 -12.25 -6.31 8.68
C GLY A 751 -12.94 -5.33 9.64
N ASP A 752 -13.74 -5.76 10.62
CA ASP A 752 -14.24 -4.90 11.70
C ASP A 752 -13.08 -4.13 12.37
N VAL A 753 -11.98 -4.82 12.64
CA VAL A 753 -10.73 -4.19 13.09
C VAL A 753 -9.63 -4.34 12.05
N TYR A 754 -9.96 -4.03 10.80
CA TYR A 754 -9.10 -3.96 9.62
C TYR A 754 -8.53 -5.29 9.10
N LEU A 755 -8.00 -5.23 7.89
CA LEU A 755 -7.10 -6.19 7.23
C LEU A 755 -7.59 -7.65 7.29
N GLY A 756 -8.82 -7.88 6.85
CA GLY A 756 -9.39 -9.22 6.70
C GLY A 756 -9.61 -9.97 8.01
N ALA A 757 -9.42 -9.33 9.15
CA ALA A 757 -9.60 -9.97 10.43
C ALA A 757 -11.08 -10.30 10.70
N PRO A 758 -11.39 -11.52 11.19
CA PRO A 758 -12.77 -11.96 11.36
C PRO A 758 -13.44 -11.33 12.59
N VAL A 759 -14.71 -10.97 12.42
CA VAL A 759 -15.68 -10.85 13.49
C VAL A 759 -16.60 -12.07 13.42
N ALA A 760 -16.74 -12.79 14.52
CA ALA A 760 -17.39 -14.09 14.54
C ALA A 760 -18.25 -14.28 15.80
N THR A 761 -19.25 -15.16 15.70
CA THR A 761 -20.07 -15.56 16.86
C THR A 761 -20.10 -17.10 16.97
N PRO A 762 -20.19 -17.66 18.18
CA PRO A 762 -20.36 -19.10 18.32
C PRO A 762 -21.65 -19.58 17.63
N TYR A 763 -21.49 -20.66 16.85
CA TYR A 763 -22.62 -21.33 16.19
C TYR A 763 -23.66 -21.80 17.22
N ASP A 764 -23.19 -22.45 18.30
CA ASP A 764 -24.04 -22.86 19.41
C ASP A 764 -24.23 -21.69 20.39
N PRO A 765 -25.47 -21.19 20.59
CA PRO A 765 -25.73 -20.08 21.52
C PRO A 765 -25.24 -20.33 22.96
N ARG A 766 -25.13 -21.60 23.40
CA ARG A 766 -24.61 -21.95 24.73
C ARG A 766 -23.14 -21.60 24.95
N HIS A 767 -22.38 -21.42 23.87
CA HIS A 767 -20.98 -21.00 23.90
C HIS A 767 -20.82 -19.49 23.76
N ARG A 768 -21.90 -18.71 23.67
CA ARG A 768 -21.81 -17.26 23.53
C ARG A 768 -21.49 -16.61 24.88
N LEU A 769 -20.24 -16.18 25.03
CA LEU A 769 -19.83 -15.32 26.13
C LEU A 769 -20.14 -13.87 25.77
N VAL A 770 -20.79 -13.16 26.65
CA VAL A 770 -21.19 -11.76 26.45
C VAL A 770 -20.38 -10.86 27.35
N THR A 771 -19.88 -9.74 26.83
CA THR A 771 -19.12 -8.79 27.62
C THR A 771 -19.30 -7.36 27.13
N THR A 772 -19.01 -6.38 27.98
CA THR A 772 -18.99 -4.97 27.60
C THR A 772 -17.71 -4.64 26.86
N LYS A 773 -17.74 -3.60 26.02
CA LYS A 773 -16.55 -3.01 25.44
C LYS A 773 -15.85 -2.06 26.42
N TYR A 774 -14.56 -1.78 26.22
CA TYR A 774 -13.85 -0.74 26.97
C TYR A 774 -14.49 0.63 26.73
N ASN A 775 -14.66 1.38 27.79
CA ASN A 775 -15.15 2.76 27.74
C ASN A 775 -14.34 3.64 28.71
N PRO A 776 -13.53 4.60 28.20
CA PRO A 776 -13.19 4.78 26.76
C PRO A 776 -12.37 3.61 26.19
N ALA A 777 -12.30 3.51 24.88
CA ALA A 777 -11.51 2.47 24.18
C ALA A 777 -10.01 2.63 24.52
N ARG A 778 -9.26 1.52 24.40
CA ARG A 778 -7.80 1.54 24.50
C ARG A 778 -7.20 2.36 23.35
N THR A 779 -6.09 3.01 23.63
CA THR A 779 -5.31 3.74 22.60
C THR A 779 -4.39 2.83 21.80
N TRP A 780 -4.05 1.66 22.35
CA TRP A 780 -3.19 0.67 21.71
C TRP A 780 -3.65 -0.75 22.00
N THR A 781 -3.66 -1.57 20.98
CA THR A 781 -3.94 -3.02 20.97
C THR A 781 -2.91 -3.65 20.04
N ALA A 782 -2.24 -4.71 20.46
CA ALA A 782 -1.31 -5.44 19.59
C ALA A 782 -2.06 -6.11 18.44
N GLU A 783 -1.43 -6.17 17.28
CA GLU A 783 -1.96 -6.93 16.14
C GLU A 783 -2.21 -8.41 16.52
N ASN A 784 -3.20 -9.00 15.89
CA ASN A 784 -3.65 -10.39 16.10
C ASN A 784 -4.18 -10.68 17.52
N SER A 785 -4.41 -9.65 18.33
CA SER A 785 -5.14 -9.80 19.60
C SER A 785 -6.55 -10.30 19.34
N VAL A 786 -7.00 -11.23 20.17
CA VAL A 786 -8.35 -11.80 20.13
C VAL A 786 -9.12 -11.35 21.35
N GLY A 787 -10.33 -10.83 21.14
CA GLY A 787 -11.15 -10.33 22.22
C GLY A 787 -12.64 -10.55 21.99
N ILE A 788 -13.42 -10.40 23.06
CA ILE A 788 -14.90 -10.49 23.05
C ILE A 788 -15.48 -9.12 23.34
N GLY A 789 -16.49 -8.71 22.59
CA GLY A 789 -17.25 -7.49 22.81
C GLY A 789 -18.68 -7.67 22.32
N GLY A 790 -19.68 -7.38 23.20
CA GLY A 790 -21.03 -7.84 22.95
C GLY A 790 -21.07 -9.35 22.89
N SER A 791 -21.67 -9.90 21.86
CA SER A 791 -21.78 -11.35 21.60
C SER A 791 -20.77 -11.85 20.57
N TYR A 792 -19.76 -11.01 20.23
CA TYR A 792 -18.81 -11.30 19.15
C TYR A 792 -17.39 -11.54 19.65
N LEU A 793 -16.71 -12.47 19.00
CA LEU A 793 -15.27 -12.65 19.07
C LEU A 793 -14.64 -11.95 17.85
N CYS A 794 -13.66 -11.13 18.10
CA CYS A 794 -12.97 -10.35 17.08
C CYS A 794 -11.47 -10.53 17.13
N VAL A 795 -10.84 -10.55 15.96
CA VAL A 795 -9.39 -10.50 15.81
C VAL A 795 -8.98 -9.11 15.33
N TYR A 796 -7.90 -8.56 15.88
CA TYR A 796 -7.32 -7.29 15.46
C TYR A 796 -6.34 -7.53 14.32
N GLY A 797 -6.67 -7.12 13.10
CA GLY A 797 -5.82 -7.34 11.92
C GLY A 797 -4.53 -6.53 11.90
N MET A 798 -4.47 -5.46 12.71
CA MET A 798 -3.29 -4.59 12.85
C MET A 798 -3.25 -3.93 14.24
N GLU A 799 -2.14 -3.29 14.58
CA GLU A 799 -2.06 -2.45 15.77
C GLU A 799 -2.98 -1.23 15.67
N GLY A 800 -3.68 -0.90 16.77
CA GLY A 800 -4.58 0.24 16.77
C GLY A 800 -5.37 0.39 18.07
N PRO A 801 -6.31 1.34 18.13
CA PRO A 801 -7.24 1.44 19.25
C PRO A 801 -8.17 0.24 19.30
N GLY A 802 -8.74 -0.08 20.47
CA GLY A 802 -9.67 -1.20 20.57
C GLY A 802 -10.49 -1.22 21.83
N GLY A 803 -11.70 -1.83 21.74
CA GLY A 803 -12.67 -1.89 22.82
C GLY A 803 -12.95 -3.29 23.36
N TYR A 804 -12.57 -4.35 22.69
CA TYR A 804 -12.88 -5.73 23.06
C TYR A 804 -12.11 -6.20 24.30
N GLN A 805 -12.73 -7.09 25.11
CA GLN A 805 -12.11 -7.74 26.27
C GLN A 805 -11.21 -8.89 25.79
N PHE A 806 -9.94 -8.84 26.09
CA PHE A 806 -8.97 -9.80 25.58
C PHE A 806 -9.13 -11.21 26.13
N VAL A 807 -8.89 -12.20 25.28
CA VAL A 807 -8.76 -13.62 25.66
C VAL A 807 -7.39 -14.18 25.28
N GLY A 808 -6.70 -13.54 24.34
CA GLY A 808 -5.39 -13.98 23.90
C GLY A 808 -4.98 -13.37 22.58
N ARG A 809 -4.08 -14.04 21.86
CA ARG A 809 -3.53 -13.59 20.58
C ARG A 809 -3.40 -14.76 19.62
N THR A 810 -3.70 -14.54 18.35
CA THR A 810 -3.60 -15.55 17.30
C THR A 810 -2.46 -15.24 16.31
N MET A 811 -2.40 -15.96 15.21
CA MET A 811 -1.44 -15.76 14.13
C MET A 811 -1.79 -14.52 13.28
N GLN A 812 -0.85 -14.07 12.46
CA GLN A 812 -1.05 -12.95 11.54
C GLN A 812 -2.21 -13.22 10.57
N MET A 813 -3.13 -12.26 10.49
CA MET A 813 -4.30 -12.34 9.59
C MET A 813 -4.01 -11.80 8.19
N TRP A 814 -3.06 -10.87 8.06
CA TRP A 814 -2.75 -10.19 6.82
C TRP A 814 -1.26 -10.26 6.50
N ASN A 815 -0.90 -10.88 5.36
CA ASN A 815 0.49 -10.89 4.88
C ASN A 815 0.70 -9.78 3.84
N ARG A 816 1.26 -8.65 4.28
CA ARG A 816 1.51 -7.48 3.43
C ARG A 816 2.62 -7.66 2.39
N PHE A 817 3.48 -8.67 2.54
CA PHE A 817 4.65 -8.86 1.70
C PHE A 817 4.49 -9.97 0.66
N HIS A 818 3.77 -11.04 0.99
CA HIS A 818 3.58 -12.18 0.12
C HIS A 818 2.12 -12.26 -0.34
N ARG A 819 1.87 -11.65 -1.48
CA ARG A 819 0.57 -11.73 -2.16
C ARG A 819 0.55 -12.95 -3.06
N THR A 820 -0.41 -13.84 -2.85
CA THR A 820 -0.67 -14.99 -3.71
C THR A 820 -2.15 -14.99 -4.10
N GLU A 821 -2.54 -15.72 -5.13
CA GLU A 821 -3.95 -15.88 -5.51
C GLU A 821 -4.83 -16.40 -4.35
N ALA A 822 -4.24 -17.13 -3.41
CA ALA A 822 -4.95 -17.63 -2.22
C ALA A 822 -4.95 -16.66 -1.04
N PHE A 823 -4.12 -15.60 -1.05
CA PHE A 823 -3.92 -14.65 0.04
C PHE A 823 -3.74 -13.23 -0.51
N THR A 824 -4.67 -12.77 -1.28
CA THR A 824 -4.73 -11.36 -1.65
C THR A 824 -5.56 -10.61 -0.65
#